data_dea5399a7eb83e84247f0ffdcb32b8b4
#
_entry.id   dea5399a7eb83e84247f0ffdcb32b8b4
#
_cell.length_a   1.000
_cell.length_b   1.000
_cell.length_c   1.000
_cell.angle_alpha   90.00
_cell.angle_beta   90.00
_cell.angle_gamma   90.00
#
_symmetry.space_group_name_H-M   'P 1'
#
loop_
_entity.id
_entity.type
_entity.pdbx_description
1 polymer ?
#
loop_
_entity_poly.entity_id
_entity_poly.type
_entity_poly.pdbx_seq_one_letter_code
_entity_poly.pdbx_strand_id
1 'polypeptide(L)'
;MIKQQIFVYTQGFVEPYWYANPNIIELDLFSDEAIPLVLTADDFTNVAERDSSHSFSFDIPGTKNNNLFFKHIYNINAESTIFNPHTKTKVVVKEGSYNIFQGFLQLNEIVKVDNEISYNITIYDNVANLKAKLEDKIFRDLDFEELNHAFDEFNIKESWTNTGIWLQNPLPANSFAGPTTSPIQRTTVLKYPMVTWNAEATHTATTIDTTILMDWFRPFINLKYLLQNMLRDVGYSVQFNFNNPLEFDLLYADFNKGWSHNTTSLNNSFLVTNTVNVTYPGGGQPFEADTISNAANVQGTNYYSTTTNKFTCLDTGDVYCDLKIDGNGPASNNINISFIKNGTVEFTQTIGVSGGFTFQIGHVFQNNFFGQVLEVQISPTFSSTIYNATDGSKSWNRWSFELGSGFINDTLIGYKGDTNQWSFFKDIITMFDFVIEATPLNPKHLVITPYKDWIASGALKDWTDKIVDNNIKYKPISGLAKRTIFKFVEDEDDNITIAHEHPNDWRYSHDEIKNIEIFDNDVAEVATNEVAATYVAPAYNGNVWIPFIRAADYPKNWQNKWRILYDNGIVNTSGTTMTAGLPGVFSSNSYLKFSTKMNTAPNVSYNFGVVHYDYSSAYLNSLYNIYWFKYMDELYHPDTRTAELLVYLTTEDIAKLQFNDVIMIRSRRFRVKTINYRANDISKLELITIKHL
;
A
#
# COMPACT_ATOMS: atom_id res chain seq x y z
N MET A 1 11.85 -23.17 44.61
CA MET A 1 12.31 -22.57 43.33
C MET A 1 11.17 -22.64 42.35
N ILE A 2 10.82 -21.54 41.75
CA ILE A 2 9.86 -21.52 40.63
C ILE A 2 10.61 -22.06 39.43
N LYS A 3 10.10 -23.13 38.82
CA LYS A 3 10.75 -23.78 37.67
C LYS A 3 10.25 -23.16 36.37
N GLN A 4 11.17 -22.95 35.41
CA GLN A 4 10.81 -22.58 34.06
C GLN A 4 10.22 -23.79 33.32
N GLN A 5 9.22 -23.55 32.51
CA GLN A 5 8.49 -24.57 31.75
C GLN A 5 8.29 -24.09 30.32
N ILE A 6 8.44 -25.01 29.35
CA ILE A 6 8.21 -24.74 27.93
C ILE A 6 6.97 -25.53 27.51
N PHE A 7 5.98 -24.82 27.03
CA PHE A 7 4.78 -25.40 26.49
C PHE A 7 4.74 -25.21 24.96
N VAL A 8 4.63 -26.33 24.24
CA VAL A 8 4.48 -26.34 22.79
C VAL A 8 3.07 -26.71 22.42
N TYR A 9 2.56 -26.09 21.39
CA TYR A 9 1.20 -26.25 20.93
C TYR A 9 1.22 -27.03 19.61
N THR A 10 0.76 -28.31 19.64
CA THR A 10 0.72 -29.19 18.50
C THR A 10 -0.71 -29.47 18.10
N GLN A 11 -1.02 -29.50 16.82
CA GLN A 11 -2.28 -29.89 16.17
C GLN A 11 -3.60 -29.28 16.72
N GLY A 12 -4.51 -29.03 15.81
CA GLY A 12 -5.76 -28.31 16.06
C GLY A 12 -5.67 -26.81 15.69
N PHE A 13 -4.52 -26.42 15.21
CA PHE A 13 -4.26 -25.05 14.79
C PHE A 13 -4.78 -24.85 13.36
N VAL A 14 -6.06 -24.52 13.23
CA VAL A 14 -6.61 -23.96 11.99
C VAL A 14 -6.69 -22.45 12.21
N GLU A 15 -5.89 -21.71 11.48
CA GLU A 15 -6.06 -20.26 11.42
C GLU A 15 -7.51 -19.94 11.02
N PRO A 16 -8.20 -18.99 11.64
CA PRO A 16 -7.77 -17.95 12.60
C PRO A 16 -8.03 -18.27 14.08
N TYR A 17 -8.38 -19.48 14.45
CA TYR A 17 -8.85 -19.82 15.82
C TYR A 17 -7.74 -20.34 16.73
N TRP A 18 -7.03 -19.42 17.39
CA TRP A 18 -5.94 -19.72 18.33
C TRP A 18 -6.37 -20.50 19.59
N TYR A 19 -7.64 -20.76 19.78
CA TYR A 19 -8.21 -21.30 21.01
C TYR A 19 -9.00 -22.60 20.88
N ALA A 20 -9.10 -23.20 19.69
CA ALA A 20 -9.81 -24.44 19.51
C ALA A 20 -8.94 -25.65 19.91
N ASN A 21 -8.98 -26.03 21.19
CA ASN A 21 -8.40 -27.24 21.79
C ASN A 21 -7.00 -27.65 21.25
N PRO A 22 -5.94 -26.84 21.43
CA PRO A 22 -4.61 -27.25 21.06
C PRO A 22 -4.13 -28.36 22.01
N ASN A 23 -3.51 -29.41 21.47
CA ASN A 23 -2.75 -30.31 22.31
C ASN A 23 -1.52 -29.55 22.81
N ILE A 24 -1.44 -29.31 24.12
CA ILE A 24 -0.35 -28.64 24.79
C ILE A 24 0.57 -29.71 25.35
N ILE A 25 1.81 -29.66 24.98
CA ILE A 25 2.86 -30.56 25.49
C ILE A 25 3.89 -29.71 26.22
N GLU A 26 4.22 -30.10 27.47
CA GLU A 26 5.34 -29.53 28.21
C GLU A 26 6.60 -30.25 27.77
N LEU A 27 7.63 -29.50 27.36
CA LEU A 27 8.95 -30.04 27.07
C LEU A 27 9.80 -30.17 28.33
N ASP A 28 10.47 -31.29 28.48
CA ASP A 28 11.40 -31.51 29.57
C ASP A 28 12.70 -30.72 29.34
N LEU A 29 13.18 -30.06 30.38
CA LEU A 29 14.43 -29.34 30.40
C LEU A 29 15.51 -30.13 31.15
N PHE A 30 16.78 -29.81 30.95
CA PHE A 30 17.81 -30.30 31.86
C PHE A 30 17.53 -29.79 33.28
N SER A 31 17.78 -30.65 34.27
CA SER A 31 17.27 -30.41 35.65
C SER A 31 17.88 -29.20 36.34
N ASP A 32 19.02 -28.73 35.88
CA ASP A 32 19.82 -27.66 36.55
C ASP A 32 20.11 -26.46 35.65
N GLU A 33 19.56 -26.43 34.44
CA GLU A 33 19.73 -25.29 33.52
C GLU A 33 18.48 -24.40 33.51
N ALA A 34 18.70 -23.14 33.84
CA ALA A 34 17.76 -22.08 33.55
C ALA A 34 17.84 -21.74 32.04
N ILE A 35 16.71 -21.62 31.38
CA ILE A 35 16.68 -21.16 29.98
C ILE A 35 17.35 -19.78 29.93
N PRO A 36 18.40 -19.60 29.12
CA PRO A 36 19.04 -18.31 28.98
C PRO A 36 18.13 -17.38 28.19
N LEU A 37 17.34 -16.58 28.88
CA LEU A 37 16.44 -15.62 28.27
C LEU A 37 17.18 -14.30 28.06
N VAL A 38 17.53 -14.01 26.82
CA VAL A 38 18.09 -12.71 26.43
C VAL A 38 16.97 -11.85 25.85
N LEU A 39 16.54 -10.89 26.64
CA LEU A 39 15.56 -9.89 26.21
C LEU A 39 16.33 -8.66 25.76
N THR A 40 16.27 -8.33 24.48
CA THR A 40 16.93 -7.15 23.90
C THR A 40 15.86 -6.20 23.37
N ALA A 41 15.91 -4.95 23.78
CA ALA A 41 15.22 -3.90 23.04
C ALA A 41 15.82 -3.82 21.64
N ASP A 42 15.08 -3.32 20.69
CA ASP A 42 15.57 -3.06 19.32
C ASP A 42 16.98 -2.48 19.38
N ASP A 43 17.82 -2.81 18.39
CA ASP A 43 19.18 -2.28 18.38
C ASP A 43 19.12 -0.75 18.35
N PHE A 44 19.10 -0.17 19.55
CA PHE A 44 18.99 1.26 19.78
C PHE A 44 20.14 2.05 19.17
N THR A 45 21.18 1.37 18.76
CA THR A 45 22.36 2.00 18.16
C THR A 45 22.38 1.96 16.64
N ASN A 46 21.58 1.12 16.02
CA ASN A 46 21.47 1.00 14.57
C ASN A 46 20.28 1.80 14.03
N VAL A 47 20.52 3.05 13.65
CA VAL A 47 19.50 3.97 13.13
C VAL A 47 18.89 3.47 11.81
N ALA A 48 19.66 2.72 11.01
CA ALA A 48 19.25 2.28 9.68
C ALA A 48 18.47 0.96 9.66
N GLU A 49 18.71 0.10 10.64
CA GLU A 49 18.12 -1.25 10.70
C GLU A 49 17.63 -1.56 12.11
N ARG A 50 16.39 -1.27 12.37
CA ARG A 50 15.71 -1.71 13.60
C ARG A 50 15.02 -3.04 13.34
N ASP A 51 15.72 -4.12 13.56
CA ASP A 51 15.16 -5.46 13.52
C ASP A 51 14.94 -5.95 14.97
N SER A 52 13.70 -5.94 15.42
CA SER A 52 13.30 -6.52 16.70
C SER A 52 13.18 -8.04 16.57
N SER A 53 14.28 -8.72 16.31
CA SER A 53 14.30 -10.18 16.26
C SER A 53 14.90 -10.75 17.55
N HIS A 54 14.03 -11.12 18.47
CA HIS A 54 14.47 -11.85 19.66
C HIS A 54 14.47 -13.34 19.35
N SER A 55 15.66 -13.93 19.35
CA SER A 55 15.82 -15.38 19.27
C SER A 55 16.80 -15.86 20.33
N PHE A 56 16.53 -17.00 20.92
CA PHE A 56 17.47 -17.66 21.81
C PHE A 56 17.52 -19.14 21.52
N SER A 57 18.74 -19.70 21.48
CA SER A 57 19.00 -21.11 21.24
C SER A 57 19.47 -21.78 22.53
N PHE A 58 19.01 -22.97 22.76
CA PHE A 58 19.45 -23.81 23.87
C PHE A 58 19.17 -25.28 23.58
N ASP A 59 19.78 -26.16 24.38
CA ASP A 59 19.62 -27.58 24.24
C ASP A 59 18.58 -28.12 25.21
N ILE A 60 17.82 -29.11 24.78
CA ILE A 60 16.90 -29.85 25.64
C ILE A 60 17.20 -31.36 25.56
N PRO A 61 16.99 -32.12 26.65
CA PRO A 61 17.35 -33.54 26.70
C PRO A 61 16.42 -34.40 25.87
N GLY A 62 16.93 -35.48 25.32
CA GLY A 62 16.16 -36.53 24.61
C GLY A 62 15.40 -37.42 25.58
N THR A 63 14.53 -36.88 26.43
CA THR A 63 13.66 -37.62 27.31
C THR A 63 12.56 -38.36 26.52
N LYS A 64 11.88 -39.27 27.17
CA LYS A 64 10.73 -39.98 26.55
C LYS A 64 9.68 -38.99 26.04
N ASN A 65 9.44 -37.90 26.80
CA ASN A 65 8.45 -36.89 26.47
C ASN A 65 8.88 -36.05 25.26
N ASN A 66 10.13 -35.54 25.27
CA ASN A 66 10.68 -34.79 24.15
C ASN A 66 10.83 -35.63 22.90
N ASN A 67 11.26 -36.91 23.02
CA ASN A 67 11.35 -37.82 21.90
C ASN A 67 9.97 -38.11 21.28
N LEU A 68 8.93 -38.20 22.09
CA LEU A 68 7.54 -38.32 21.60
C LEU A 68 7.07 -37.05 20.87
N PHE A 69 7.40 -35.87 21.38
CA PHE A 69 7.07 -34.60 20.69
C PHE A 69 7.75 -34.52 19.36
N PHE A 70 9.06 -34.76 19.29
CA PHE A 70 9.84 -34.73 18.04
C PHE A 70 9.65 -36.04 17.20
N LYS A 71 8.73 -36.94 17.58
CA LYS A 71 8.43 -38.18 16.85
C LYS A 71 9.65 -39.04 16.53
N HIS A 72 10.58 -39.09 17.45
CA HIS A 72 11.83 -39.85 17.31
C HIS A 72 12.64 -39.50 16.04
N ILE A 73 12.58 -38.22 15.60
CA ILE A 73 13.25 -37.74 14.38
C ILE A 73 14.78 -38.02 14.37
N TYR A 74 15.38 -38.25 15.53
CA TYR A 74 16.77 -38.68 15.65
C TYR A 74 17.05 -40.03 15.00
N ASN A 75 16.03 -40.85 14.79
CA ASN A 75 16.12 -42.11 14.09
C ASN A 75 15.79 -41.90 12.62
N ILE A 76 16.77 -42.06 11.74
CA ILE A 76 16.65 -41.88 10.30
C ILE A 76 15.55 -42.73 9.67
N ASN A 77 15.23 -43.90 10.30
CA ASN A 77 14.22 -44.79 9.83
C ASN A 77 12.83 -44.52 10.44
N ALA A 78 12.67 -43.47 11.25
CA ALA A 78 11.36 -43.15 11.81
C ALA A 78 10.50 -42.42 10.76
N GLU A 79 9.33 -42.98 10.48
CA GLU A 79 8.32 -42.25 9.69
C GLU A 79 7.69 -41.14 10.55
N SER A 80 8.07 -39.90 10.29
CA SER A 80 7.52 -38.74 10.99
C SER A 80 6.29 -38.20 10.26
N THR A 81 5.12 -38.47 10.79
CA THR A 81 3.85 -37.99 10.23
C THR A 81 3.35 -36.67 10.89
N ILE A 82 3.91 -36.26 12.03
CA ILE A 82 3.32 -35.20 12.85
C ILE A 82 4.28 -34.04 13.13
N PHE A 83 5.58 -34.27 13.30
CA PHE A 83 6.55 -33.18 13.51
C PHE A 83 7.30 -32.89 12.21
N ASN A 84 7.20 -31.66 11.75
CA ASN A 84 7.96 -31.19 10.59
C ASN A 84 8.95 -30.12 11.09
N PRO A 85 10.29 -30.34 11.02
CA PRO A 85 11.28 -29.39 11.48
C PRO A 85 11.31 -28.10 10.67
N HIS A 86 10.71 -28.10 9.48
CA HIS A 86 10.61 -26.90 8.61
C HIS A 86 9.38 -26.06 8.91
N THR A 87 8.48 -26.51 9.80
CA THR A 87 7.32 -25.73 10.22
C THR A 87 7.51 -25.13 11.60
N LYS A 88 7.15 -23.87 11.75
CA LYS A 88 7.23 -23.16 13.03
C LYS A 88 6.16 -23.67 13.99
N THR A 89 6.55 -24.18 15.15
CA THR A 89 5.64 -24.65 16.19
C THR A 89 5.51 -23.56 17.26
N LYS A 90 4.27 -23.18 17.61
CA LYS A 90 4.03 -22.19 18.68
C LYS A 90 4.56 -22.69 20.01
N VAL A 91 5.25 -21.79 20.72
CA VAL A 91 5.80 -22.07 22.04
C VAL A 91 5.52 -20.94 23.01
N VAL A 92 5.31 -21.30 24.27
CA VAL A 92 5.17 -20.37 25.39
C VAL A 92 6.13 -20.83 26.50
N VAL A 93 6.98 -19.90 26.93
CA VAL A 93 7.87 -20.11 28.08
C VAL A 93 7.17 -19.50 29.31
N LYS A 94 6.99 -20.31 30.34
CA LYS A 94 6.36 -19.91 31.62
C LYS A 94 7.33 -20.05 32.78
N GLU A 95 7.12 -19.23 33.76
CA GLU A 95 7.73 -19.36 35.08
C GLU A 95 6.64 -19.22 36.13
N GLY A 96 6.24 -20.33 36.73
CA GLY A 96 5.05 -20.40 37.57
C GLY A 96 3.79 -20.08 36.79
N SER A 97 3.03 -19.07 37.21
CA SER A 97 1.81 -18.62 36.54
C SER A 97 2.05 -17.55 35.47
N TYR A 98 3.26 -17.05 35.33
CA TYR A 98 3.57 -15.97 34.39
C TYR A 98 4.08 -16.49 33.05
N ASN A 99 3.57 -15.92 31.98
CA ASN A 99 4.15 -16.09 30.65
C ASN A 99 5.33 -15.12 30.52
N ILE A 100 6.53 -15.64 30.33
CA ILE A 100 7.74 -14.82 30.20
C ILE A 100 8.03 -14.51 28.73
N PHE A 101 7.79 -15.49 27.85
CA PHE A 101 8.03 -15.34 26.43
C PHE A 101 7.04 -16.19 25.60
N GLN A 102 6.71 -15.70 24.42
CA GLN A 102 5.89 -16.41 23.42
C GLN A 102 6.50 -16.26 22.04
N GLY A 103 6.54 -17.34 21.29
CA GLY A 103 7.12 -17.30 19.96
C GLY A 103 6.93 -18.62 19.20
N PHE A 104 7.84 -18.87 18.28
CA PHE A 104 7.86 -20.10 17.49
C PHE A 104 9.15 -20.86 17.70
N LEU A 105 9.01 -22.16 17.96
CA LEU A 105 10.12 -23.10 18.11
C LEU A 105 10.54 -23.60 16.73
N GLN A 106 11.84 -23.59 16.50
CA GLN A 106 12.51 -24.23 15.37
C GLN A 106 13.55 -25.21 15.89
N LEU A 107 13.58 -26.43 15.33
CA LEU A 107 14.64 -27.39 15.60
C LEU A 107 15.81 -27.10 14.69
N ASN A 108 17.00 -26.85 15.28
CA ASN A 108 18.22 -26.56 14.53
C ASN A 108 19.06 -27.81 14.30
N GLU A 109 19.27 -28.57 15.36
CA GLU A 109 20.21 -29.69 15.34
C GLU A 109 19.76 -30.79 16.31
N ILE A 110 20.12 -32.00 16.01
CA ILE A 110 19.95 -33.16 16.88
C ILE A 110 21.33 -33.76 17.11
N VAL A 111 21.76 -33.73 18.35
CA VAL A 111 23.05 -34.30 18.75
C VAL A 111 22.80 -35.64 19.41
N LYS A 112 23.47 -36.68 18.92
CA LYS A 112 23.47 -38.00 19.50
C LYS A 112 24.90 -38.43 19.83
N VAL A 113 25.20 -38.51 21.11
CA VAL A 113 26.50 -39.01 21.62
C VAL A 113 26.21 -40.27 22.41
N ASP A 114 26.72 -41.38 21.91
CA ASP A 114 26.45 -42.72 22.47
C ASP A 114 24.92 -43.00 22.57
N ASN A 115 24.38 -43.06 23.77
CA ASN A 115 22.97 -43.25 24.05
C ASN A 115 22.25 -41.96 24.48
N GLU A 116 22.95 -40.84 24.59
CA GLU A 116 22.37 -39.56 24.96
C GLU A 116 21.97 -38.80 23.72
N ILE A 117 20.75 -38.25 23.77
CA ILE A 117 20.18 -37.42 22.70
C ILE A 117 19.91 -36.02 23.27
N SER A 118 20.28 -35.01 22.55
CA SER A 118 19.87 -33.64 22.80
C SER A 118 19.33 -32.99 21.53
N TYR A 119 18.39 -32.07 21.71
CA TYR A 119 17.81 -31.27 20.64
C TYR A 119 18.18 -29.82 20.84
N ASN A 120 18.88 -29.24 19.89
CA ASN A 120 19.14 -27.80 19.86
C ASN A 120 17.92 -27.11 19.22
N ILE A 121 17.27 -26.27 19.97
CA ILE A 121 16.09 -25.51 19.53
C ILE A 121 16.35 -24.02 19.64
N THR A 122 15.76 -23.26 18.69
CA THR A 122 15.70 -21.80 18.76
C THR A 122 14.25 -21.38 18.87
N ILE A 123 13.99 -20.42 19.75
CA ILE A 123 12.68 -19.78 19.85
C ILE A 123 12.77 -18.37 19.29
N TYR A 124 11.99 -18.09 18.26
CA TYR A 124 11.91 -16.80 17.57
C TYR A 124 10.69 -16.04 18.00
N ASP A 125 10.79 -14.71 18.04
CA ASP A 125 9.63 -13.84 18.24
C ASP A 125 8.66 -13.87 17.04
N ASN A 126 7.44 -13.42 17.27
CA ASN A 126 6.37 -13.35 16.27
C ASN A 126 6.65 -12.31 15.17
N VAL A 127 7.33 -11.21 15.49
CA VAL A 127 7.64 -10.14 14.53
C VAL A 127 8.61 -10.62 13.45
N ALA A 128 9.61 -11.44 13.78
CA ALA A 128 10.53 -12.04 12.80
C ALA A 128 9.81 -12.87 11.71
N ASN A 129 8.66 -13.44 12.06
CA ASN A 129 7.84 -14.18 11.11
C ASN A 129 7.04 -13.29 10.16
N LEU A 130 6.71 -12.07 10.56
CA LEU A 130 6.01 -11.10 9.73
C LEU A 130 6.84 -10.71 8.50
N LYS A 131 8.12 -10.37 8.72
CA LYS A 131 9.06 -10.03 7.65
C LYS A 131 9.09 -11.12 6.58
N ALA A 132 9.38 -12.36 6.98
CA ALA A 132 9.47 -13.48 6.05
C ALA A 132 8.19 -13.68 5.22
N LYS A 133 7.02 -13.47 5.81
CA LYS A 133 5.74 -13.59 5.09
C LYS A 133 5.48 -12.47 4.10
N LEU A 134 5.87 -11.23 4.42
CA LEU A 134 5.68 -10.08 3.54
C LEU A 134 6.73 -10.02 2.43
N GLU A 135 7.95 -10.55 2.66
CA GLU A 135 9.00 -10.65 1.64
C GLU A 135 8.60 -11.55 0.45
N ASP A 136 7.76 -12.56 0.69
CA ASP A 136 7.26 -13.47 -0.34
C ASP A 136 6.05 -12.90 -1.11
N LYS A 137 5.58 -11.69 -0.77
CA LYS A 137 4.37 -11.07 -1.32
C LYS A 137 4.66 -9.80 -2.09
N ILE A 138 3.88 -9.61 -3.15
CA ILE A 138 3.88 -8.37 -3.94
C ILE A 138 2.50 -7.70 -3.87
N PHE A 139 2.41 -6.43 -4.27
CA PHE A 139 1.14 -5.69 -4.24
C PHE A 139 0.07 -6.29 -5.14
N ARG A 140 0.45 -6.95 -6.22
CA ARG A 140 -0.49 -7.64 -7.12
C ARG A 140 -1.28 -8.75 -6.42
N ASP A 141 -0.74 -9.34 -5.36
CA ASP A 141 -1.38 -10.41 -4.60
C ASP A 141 -2.54 -9.92 -3.72
N LEU A 142 -2.60 -8.61 -3.44
CA LEU A 142 -3.64 -8.04 -2.58
C LEU A 142 -5.01 -8.08 -3.26
N ASP A 143 -6.04 -8.40 -2.48
CA ASP A 143 -7.42 -8.39 -2.91
C ASP A 143 -8.11 -7.08 -2.46
N PHE A 144 -8.75 -6.41 -3.41
CA PHE A 144 -9.53 -5.20 -3.20
C PHE A 144 -10.95 -5.34 -3.73
N GLU A 145 -11.48 -6.55 -3.85
CA GLU A 145 -12.85 -6.78 -4.32
C GLU A 145 -13.87 -6.00 -3.51
N GLU A 146 -13.63 -5.82 -2.22
CA GLU A 146 -14.49 -5.02 -1.34
C GLU A 146 -14.56 -3.53 -1.70
N LEU A 147 -13.64 -3.02 -2.52
CA LEU A 147 -13.59 -1.63 -2.99
C LEU A 147 -14.18 -1.46 -4.40
N ASN A 148 -14.76 -2.51 -4.97
CA ASN A 148 -15.33 -2.45 -6.31
C ASN A 148 -16.40 -1.35 -6.41
N HIS A 149 -16.23 -0.48 -7.40
CA HIS A 149 -17.14 0.61 -7.71
C HIS A 149 -16.95 1.04 -9.17
N ALA A 150 -17.91 1.75 -9.72
CA ALA A 150 -17.78 2.35 -11.03
C ALA A 150 -16.73 3.47 -10.99
N PHE A 151 -15.79 3.44 -11.92
CA PHE A 151 -14.85 4.53 -12.14
C PHE A 151 -15.49 5.54 -13.10
N ASP A 152 -16.21 6.48 -12.56
CA ASP A 152 -16.97 7.49 -13.30
C ASP A 152 -16.89 8.85 -12.61
N GLU A 153 -17.33 9.87 -13.32
CA GLU A 153 -17.40 11.24 -12.84
C GLU A 153 -18.15 11.37 -11.52
N PHE A 154 -19.21 10.60 -11.35
CA PHE A 154 -20.02 10.64 -10.14
C PHE A 154 -19.22 10.15 -8.92
N ASN A 155 -18.58 8.98 -8.99
CA ASN A 155 -17.79 8.45 -7.89
C ASN A 155 -16.50 9.24 -7.66
N ILE A 156 -15.87 9.79 -8.70
CA ILE A 156 -14.76 10.73 -8.52
C ILE A 156 -15.19 11.90 -7.64
N LYS A 157 -16.32 12.54 -7.94
CA LYS A 157 -16.87 13.65 -7.15
C LYS A 157 -17.29 13.23 -5.75
N GLU A 158 -17.96 12.09 -5.62
CA GLU A 158 -18.36 11.56 -4.32
C GLU A 158 -17.15 11.23 -3.42
N SER A 159 -16.01 10.83 -4.00
CA SER A 159 -14.79 10.60 -3.26
C SER A 159 -14.26 11.86 -2.54
N TRP A 160 -14.64 13.05 -2.99
CA TRP A 160 -14.28 14.33 -2.36
C TRP A 160 -15.11 14.63 -1.12
N THR A 161 -16.25 13.98 -0.99
CA THR A 161 -17.15 14.17 0.14
C THR A 161 -16.69 13.37 1.36
N ASN A 162 -17.23 13.71 2.54
CA ASN A 162 -16.97 12.95 3.76
C ASN A 162 -17.70 11.59 3.79
N THR A 163 -18.64 11.35 2.88
CA THR A 163 -19.36 10.09 2.75
C THR A 163 -18.67 9.11 1.80
N GLY A 164 -17.87 9.63 0.88
CA GLY A 164 -17.03 8.83 -0.03
C GLY A 164 -17.78 8.20 -1.20
N ILE A 165 -17.07 7.32 -1.90
CA ILE A 165 -17.55 6.63 -3.11
C ILE A 165 -18.64 5.59 -2.81
N TRP A 166 -19.48 5.33 -3.78
CA TRP A 166 -20.46 4.23 -3.76
C TRP A 166 -19.79 2.92 -4.16
N LEU A 167 -19.90 1.92 -3.31
CA LEU A 167 -19.38 0.58 -3.56
C LEU A 167 -20.43 -0.30 -4.22
N GLN A 168 -19.96 -1.30 -4.97
CA GLN A 168 -20.81 -2.32 -5.52
C GLN A 168 -21.30 -3.28 -4.42
N ASN A 169 -22.57 -3.68 -4.45
CA ASN A 169 -23.12 -4.68 -3.54
C ASN A 169 -23.01 -6.11 -4.11
N PRO A 170 -22.90 -7.13 -3.24
CA PRO A 170 -22.73 -7.06 -1.79
C PRO A 170 -21.26 -6.97 -1.38
N LEU A 171 -20.98 -6.24 -0.31
CA LEU A 171 -19.64 -6.26 0.30
C LEU A 171 -19.40 -7.62 0.99
N PRO A 172 -18.17 -8.14 0.97
CA PRO A 172 -17.80 -9.30 1.76
C PRO A 172 -18.09 -9.11 3.26
N ALA A 173 -18.46 -10.17 3.96
CA ALA A 173 -18.84 -10.10 5.37
C ALA A 173 -17.73 -9.55 6.29
N ASN A 174 -16.47 -9.62 5.86
CA ASN A 174 -15.29 -9.18 6.61
C ASN A 174 -14.66 -7.90 6.01
N SER A 175 -15.42 -7.12 5.25
CA SER A 175 -14.92 -5.90 4.63
C SER A 175 -14.45 -4.87 5.66
N PHE A 176 -13.23 -4.32 5.45
CA PHE A 176 -12.73 -3.15 6.18
C PHE A 176 -13.16 -1.82 5.57
N ALA A 177 -13.74 -1.83 4.39
CA ALA A 177 -14.19 -0.62 3.70
C ALA A 177 -15.36 0.08 4.39
N GLY A 178 -16.01 -0.60 5.35
CA GLY A 178 -17.09 -0.04 6.12
C GLY A 178 -17.52 -0.91 7.30
N PRO A 179 -18.39 -0.43 8.22
CA PRO A 179 -18.89 -1.20 9.35
C PRO A 179 -19.82 -2.35 8.93
N THR A 180 -19.76 -3.44 9.65
CA THR A 180 -20.33 -4.77 9.33
C THR A 180 -21.85 -4.91 9.50
N THR A 181 -22.58 -3.88 9.88
CA THR A 181 -23.99 -4.02 10.32
C THR A 181 -25.06 -3.68 9.27
N SER A 182 -24.66 -3.19 8.12
CA SER A 182 -25.55 -2.97 6.95
C SER A 182 -24.69 -3.00 5.69
N PRO A 183 -25.21 -3.35 4.54
CA PRO A 183 -24.46 -3.24 3.30
C PRO A 183 -24.08 -1.78 3.12
N ILE A 184 -22.88 -1.41 3.59
CA ILE A 184 -22.35 -0.08 3.38
C ILE A 184 -22.02 0.00 1.91
N GLN A 185 -22.69 0.89 1.30
CA GLN A 185 -22.55 1.17 -0.12
C GLN A 185 -21.58 2.33 -0.36
N ARG A 186 -20.89 2.81 0.70
CA ARG A 186 -19.98 3.97 0.60
C ARG A 186 -18.74 3.83 1.47
N THR A 187 -17.60 4.36 0.97
CA THR A 187 -16.35 4.41 1.72
C THR A 187 -15.50 5.61 1.33
N THR A 188 -14.68 6.09 2.27
CA THR A 188 -13.66 7.12 2.05
C THR A 188 -12.27 6.55 1.86
N VAL A 189 -12.12 5.23 1.85
CA VAL A 189 -10.84 4.53 1.71
C VAL A 189 -10.14 4.88 0.39
N LEU A 190 -10.90 5.07 -0.68
CA LEU A 190 -10.37 5.54 -1.96
C LEU A 190 -10.79 6.98 -2.21
N LYS A 191 -9.85 7.77 -2.70
CA LYS A 191 -10.07 9.15 -3.14
C LYS A 191 -9.39 9.41 -4.46
N TYR A 192 -9.96 10.32 -5.23
CA TYR A 192 -9.48 10.74 -6.54
C TYR A 192 -9.08 12.22 -6.50
N PRO A 193 -7.91 12.55 -5.95
CA PRO A 193 -7.45 13.93 -5.88
C PRO A 193 -7.02 14.45 -7.25
N MET A 194 -6.95 15.75 -7.35
CA MET A 194 -6.35 16.40 -8.51
C MET A 194 -4.83 16.33 -8.43
N VAL A 195 -4.21 15.63 -9.38
CA VAL A 195 -2.76 15.45 -9.49
C VAL A 195 -2.36 15.69 -10.94
N THR A 196 -1.26 16.36 -11.18
CA THR A 196 -0.69 16.48 -12.52
C THR A 196 0.26 15.32 -12.78
N TRP A 197 -0.16 14.43 -13.70
CA TRP A 197 0.63 13.27 -14.13
C TRP A 197 1.44 13.56 -15.40
N ASN A 198 1.21 14.69 -16.02
CA ASN A 198 1.90 15.14 -17.22
C ASN A 198 2.32 16.61 -17.06
N ALA A 199 3.47 16.99 -17.61
CA ALA A 199 4.05 18.32 -17.48
C ALA A 199 3.26 19.45 -18.17
N GLU A 200 2.11 19.18 -18.75
CA GLU A 200 1.33 20.18 -19.52
C GLU A 200 0.53 21.16 -18.67
N ALA A 201 0.41 20.96 -17.36
CA ALA A 201 -0.13 21.97 -16.48
C ALA A 201 0.89 23.11 -16.32
N THR A 202 0.90 24.01 -17.27
CA THR A 202 1.78 25.18 -17.23
C THR A 202 1.40 26.08 -16.08
N HIS A 203 2.39 26.59 -15.34
CA HIS A 203 2.22 27.60 -14.28
C HIS A 203 1.47 28.86 -14.73
N THR A 204 1.32 29.06 -16.03
CA THR A 204 0.76 30.27 -16.66
C THR A 204 -0.66 30.12 -17.17
N ALA A 205 -1.25 28.91 -17.16
CA ALA A 205 -2.63 28.73 -17.60
C ALA A 205 -3.60 29.38 -16.63
N THR A 206 -4.45 30.26 -17.14
CA THR A 206 -5.51 30.94 -16.36
C THR A 206 -6.80 30.15 -16.26
N THR A 207 -6.96 29.16 -17.13
CA THR A 207 -8.08 28.24 -17.18
C THR A 207 -7.55 26.81 -17.17
N ILE A 208 -8.15 25.96 -16.37
CA ILE A 208 -7.93 24.52 -16.46
C ILE A 208 -8.58 24.11 -17.77
N ASP A 209 -7.76 23.62 -18.70
CA ASP A 209 -8.28 23.17 -19.99
C ASP A 209 -9.35 22.09 -19.74
N THR A 210 -10.44 22.19 -20.45
CA THR A 210 -11.61 21.32 -20.35
C THR A 210 -11.36 19.87 -20.76
N THR A 211 -10.17 19.59 -21.25
CA THR A 211 -9.68 18.24 -21.56
C THR A 211 -8.90 17.60 -20.41
N ILE A 212 -9.08 18.05 -19.16
CA ILE A 212 -8.62 17.26 -18.00
C ILE A 212 -9.42 15.98 -17.99
N LEU A 213 -8.84 15.02 -18.65
CA LEU A 213 -9.34 13.68 -18.84
C LEU A 213 -9.48 13.01 -17.47
N MET A 214 -10.39 12.07 -17.37
CA MET A 214 -10.50 11.18 -16.22
C MET A 214 -9.14 10.60 -15.81
N ASP A 215 -8.19 10.52 -16.70
CA ASP A 215 -6.79 10.11 -16.47
C ASP A 215 -6.04 10.94 -15.41
N TRP A 216 -6.49 12.14 -15.11
CA TRP A 216 -5.91 12.97 -14.04
C TRP A 216 -6.41 12.57 -12.64
N PHE A 217 -7.54 11.90 -12.57
CA PHE A 217 -8.15 11.46 -11.33
C PHE A 217 -7.85 9.98 -11.11
N ARG A 218 -6.68 9.68 -10.60
CA ARG A 218 -6.27 8.32 -10.27
C ARG A 218 -6.53 8.02 -8.82
N PRO A 219 -6.77 6.73 -8.47
CA PRO A 219 -7.08 6.36 -7.11
C PRO A 219 -5.89 6.56 -6.17
N PHE A 220 -6.15 7.18 -5.05
CA PHE A 220 -5.31 7.17 -3.87
C PHE A 220 -6.02 6.38 -2.79
N ILE A 221 -5.30 5.44 -2.19
CA ILE A 221 -5.84 4.56 -1.16
C ILE A 221 -5.38 5.02 0.22
N ASN A 222 -6.28 4.98 1.21
CA ASN A 222 -5.92 5.31 2.57
C ASN A 222 -4.79 4.39 3.06
N LEU A 223 -3.70 4.99 3.56
CA LEU A 223 -2.49 4.26 3.94
C LEU A 223 -2.75 3.26 5.06
N LYS A 224 -3.53 3.65 6.06
CA LYS A 224 -3.89 2.77 7.19
C LYS A 224 -4.66 1.53 6.71
N TYR A 225 -5.64 1.72 5.84
CA TYR A 225 -6.39 0.62 5.24
C TYR A 225 -5.47 -0.30 4.42
N LEU A 226 -4.58 0.28 3.60
CA LEU A 226 -3.65 -0.48 2.77
C LEU A 226 -2.77 -1.40 3.63
N LEU A 227 -2.17 -0.86 4.68
CA LEU A 227 -1.34 -1.64 5.61
C LEU A 227 -2.16 -2.68 6.37
N GLN A 228 -3.39 -2.36 6.77
CA GLN A 228 -4.29 -3.34 7.40
C GLN A 228 -4.61 -4.49 6.46
N ASN A 229 -4.83 -4.21 5.18
CA ASN A 229 -5.11 -5.23 4.18
C ASN A 229 -3.88 -6.12 3.92
N MET A 230 -2.68 -5.52 3.78
CA MET A 230 -1.42 -6.25 3.64
C MET A 230 -1.18 -7.21 4.82
N LEU A 231 -1.35 -6.73 6.05
CA LEU A 231 -1.14 -7.53 7.24
C LEU A 231 -2.21 -8.61 7.42
N ARG A 232 -3.46 -8.32 7.06
CA ARG A 232 -4.55 -9.29 7.04
C ARG A 232 -4.29 -10.45 6.08
N ASP A 233 -3.76 -10.16 4.88
CA ASP A 233 -3.45 -11.18 3.86
C ASP A 233 -2.42 -12.21 4.35
N VAL A 234 -1.50 -11.80 5.21
CA VAL A 234 -0.53 -12.70 5.84
C VAL A 234 -0.96 -13.22 7.22
N GLY A 235 -2.22 -12.98 7.60
CA GLY A 235 -2.86 -13.52 8.81
C GLY A 235 -2.57 -12.75 10.09
N TYR A 236 -2.26 -11.45 10.02
CA TYR A 236 -2.11 -10.56 11.17
C TYR A 236 -3.24 -9.53 11.23
N SER A 237 -3.64 -9.18 12.44
CA SER A 237 -4.43 -7.97 12.71
C SER A 237 -3.53 -6.88 13.26
N VAL A 238 -3.87 -5.61 13.02
CA VAL A 238 -3.03 -4.49 13.45
C VAL A 238 -3.85 -3.37 14.05
N GLN A 239 -3.30 -2.77 15.09
CA GLN A 239 -3.74 -1.51 15.67
C GLN A 239 -2.63 -0.48 15.54
N PHE A 240 -2.94 0.66 14.91
CA PHE A 240 -2.04 1.81 14.89
C PHE A 240 -2.36 2.72 16.06
N ASN A 241 -1.34 3.03 16.87
CA ASN A 241 -1.48 3.76 18.11
C ASN A 241 -0.73 5.10 18.05
N PHE A 242 -1.42 6.14 17.61
CA PHE A 242 -0.92 7.52 17.54
C PHE A 242 -1.60 8.36 18.63
N ASN A 243 -0.85 9.22 19.32
CA ASN A 243 -1.43 10.20 20.23
C ASN A 243 -2.37 11.17 19.51
N ASN A 244 -2.06 11.52 18.24
CA ASN A 244 -2.98 12.22 17.36
C ASN A 244 -3.25 11.35 16.13
N PRO A 245 -4.39 10.64 16.07
CA PRO A 245 -4.71 9.75 14.94
C PRO A 245 -4.73 10.43 13.57
N LEU A 246 -5.04 11.74 13.50
CA LEU A 246 -5.10 12.49 12.23
C LEU A 246 -3.75 12.52 11.51
N GLU A 247 -2.63 12.43 12.23
CA GLU A 247 -1.29 12.36 11.64
C GLU A 247 -1.14 11.19 10.66
N PHE A 248 -1.91 10.14 10.84
CA PHE A 248 -1.85 8.92 10.05
C PHE A 248 -3.15 8.63 9.26
N ASP A 249 -4.31 8.90 9.86
CA ASP A 249 -5.61 8.59 9.27
C ASP A 249 -5.89 9.39 7.97
N LEU A 250 -5.25 10.55 7.82
CA LEU A 250 -5.40 11.40 6.63
C LEU A 250 -4.38 11.12 5.52
N LEU A 251 -3.53 10.11 5.67
CA LEU A 251 -2.55 9.74 4.65
C LEU A 251 -3.14 8.78 3.62
N TYR A 252 -2.85 9.08 2.37
CA TYR A 252 -3.22 8.29 1.21
C TYR A 252 -2.01 8.03 0.34
N ALA A 253 -1.86 6.78 -0.10
CA ALA A 253 -0.82 6.37 -1.04
C ALA A 253 -1.38 6.39 -2.47
N ASP A 254 -0.57 6.80 -3.43
CA ASP A 254 -0.93 6.68 -4.84
C ASP A 254 -1.00 5.20 -5.24
N PHE A 255 -2.00 4.85 -6.04
CA PHE A 255 -2.22 3.48 -6.46
C PHE A 255 -2.11 3.38 -7.98
N ASN A 256 -0.90 3.63 -8.51
CA ASN A 256 -0.65 3.85 -9.93
C ASN A 256 0.54 3.06 -10.48
N LYS A 257 0.80 1.88 -9.96
CA LYS A 257 1.91 1.03 -10.43
C LYS A 257 1.43 0.11 -11.54
N GLY A 258 2.20 0.04 -12.62
CA GLY A 258 1.97 -0.93 -13.68
C GLY A 258 0.77 -0.65 -14.58
N TRP A 259 0.24 0.58 -14.59
CA TRP A 259 -0.81 0.92 -15.54
C TRP A 259 -0.29 0.84 -16.96
N SER A 260 -0.50 -0.27 -17.59
CA SER A 260 -0.63 -0.32 -19.03
C SER A 260 -2.11 -0.15 -19.33
N HIS A 261 -2.48 0.80 -20.17
CA HIS A 261 -3.68 0.56 -20.97
C HIS A 261 -3.53 -0.84 -21.50
N ASN A 262 -4.35 -1.73 -20.96
CA ASN A 262 -4.27 -3.09 -21.41
C ASN A 262 -4.72 -3.07 -22.87
N THR A 263 -3.77 -3.05 -23.79
CA THR A 263 -4.06 -3.17 -25.23
C THR A 263 -4.74 -4.50 -25.55
N THR A 264 -4.89 -5.38 -24.57
CA THR A 264 -5.78 -6.53 -24.61
C THR A 264 -7.26 -6.14 -24.56
N SER A 265 -7.62 -4.89 -24.25
CA SER A 265 -8.99 -4.38 -24.40
C SER A 265 -9.45 -4.27 -25.85
N LEU A 266 -8.56 -4.27 -26.82
CA LEU A 266 -8.90 -4.41 -28.23
C LEU A 266 -9.63 -5.72 -28.59
N ASN A 267 -9.73 -6.67 -27.66
CA ASN A 267 -10.53 -7.88 -27.82
C ASN A 267 -12.02 -7.68 -27.56
N ASN A 268 -12.44 -6.52 -27.08
CA ASN A 268 -13.85 -6.18 -26.92
C ASN A 268 -14.39 -5.55 -28.18
N SER A 269 -14.46 -6.30 -29.25
CA SER A 269 -15.05 -5.84 -30.51
C SER A 269 -16.03 -6.85 -31.06
N PHE A 270 -17.05 -6.36 -31.70
CA PHE A 270 -17.98 -7.17 -32.47
C PHE A 270 -18.32 -6.48 -33.80
N LEU A 271 -18.72 -7.28 -34.78
CA LEU A 271 -19.20 -6.81 -36.07
C LEU A 271 -20.71 -6.89 -36.11
N VAL A 272 -21.31 -5.85 -36.66
CA VAL A 272 -22.71 -5.90 -37.06
C VAL A 272 -22.78 -5.85 -38.57
N THR A 273 -23.55 -6.74 -39.13
CA THR A 273 -23.74 -6.92 -40.58
C THR A 273 -25.22 -7.11 -40.88
N ASN A 274 -25.60 -7.07 -42.16
CA ASN A 274 -26.92 -7.44 -42.61
C ASN A 274 -26.81 -8.66 -43.54
N THR A 275 -27.82 -9.52 -43.52
CA THR A 275 -27.86 -10.70 -44.38
C THR A 275 -28.32 -10.36 -45.80
N VAL A 276 -28.96 -9.23 -45.97
CA VAL A 276 -29.44 -8.76 -47.26
C VAL A 276 -28.89 -7.39 -47.65
N ASN A 277 -28.83 -7.11 -48.94
CA ASN A 277 -28.48 -5.77 -49.41
C ASN A 277 -29.55 -4.77 -49.05
N VAL A 278 -29.17 -3.59 -48.56
CA VAL A 278 -30.05 -2.52 -48.13
C VAL A 278 -29.96 -1.34 -49.08
N THR A 279 -31.11 -0.82 -49.52
CA THR A 279 -31.16 0.37 -50.36
C THR A 279 -31.54 1.57 -49.48
N TYR A 280 -30.64 2.54 -49.41
CA TYR A 280 -30.88 3.83 -48.74
C TYR A 280 -31.42 4.84 -49.74
N PRO A 281 -32.66 5.29 -49.55
CA PRO A 281 -33.40 6.13 -50.53
C PRO A 281 -32.96 7.59 -50.58
N GLY A 282 -32.09 8.02 -49.69
CA GLY A 282 -31.72 9.40 -49.42
C GLY A 282 -32.25 9.87 -48.09
N GLY A 283 -31.55 10.84 -47.49
CA GLY A 283 -31.77 11.24 -46.09
C GLY A 283 -31.14 10.33 -45.07
N GLY A 284 -30.98 10.78 -43.81
CA GLY A 284 -30.29 10.04 -42.76
C GLY A 284 -31.08 8.81 -42.31
N GLN A 285 -30.51 7.65 -42.49
CA GLN A 285 -31.01 6.37 -42.00
C GLN A 285 -29.92 5.66 -41.19
N PRO A 286 -30.27 4.98 -40.11
CA PRO A 286 -29.28 4.19 -39.36
C PRO A 286 -28.69 3.12 -40.27
N PHE A 287 -27.43 2.74 -40.01
CA PHE A 287 -26.83 1.57 -40.67
C PHE A 287 -27.58 0.32 -40.18
N GLU A 288 -28.37 -0.25 -41.08
CA GLU A 288 -29.19 -1.40 -40.76
C GLU A 288 -28.34 -2.67 -40.61
N ALA A 289 -28.55 -3.39 -39.51
CA ALA A 289 -27.90 -4.66 -39.20
C ALA A 289 -28.91 -5.65 -38.61
N ASP A 290 -28.87 -6.89 -39.07
CA ASP A 290 -29.68 -8.00 -38.58
C ASP A 290 -28.85 -9.09 -37.87
N THR A 291 -27.55 -9.03 -38.03
CA THR A 291 -26.65 -10.04 -37.54
C THR A 291 -25.52 -9.41 -36.72
N ILE A 292 -25.23 -10.03 -35.57
CA ILE A 292 -24.12 -9.66 -34.70
C ILE A 292 -23.15 -10.85 -34.61
N SER A 293 -21.91 -10.65 -35.02
CA SER A 293 -20.86 -11.64 -34.83
C SER A 293 -20.06 -11.28 -33.56
N ASN A 294 -20.19 -12.11 -32.53
CA ASN A 294 -19.52 -11.88 -31.25
C ASN A 294 -18.03 -12.22 -31.37
N ALA A 295 -17.17 -11.40 -30.75
CA ALA A 295 -15.82 -11.81 -30.40
C ALA A 295 -15.84 -12.76 -29.19
N ALA A 296 -14.75 -13.50 -28.99
CA ALA A 296 -14.67 -14.58 -27.99
C ALA A 296 -15.07 -14.17 -26.56
N ASN A 297 -14.95 -12.88 -26.22
CA ASN A 297 -15.18 -12.36 -24.87
C ASN A 297 -16.31 -11.33 -24.74
N VAL A 298 -17.04 -11.03 -25.81
CA VAL A 298 -18.08 -10.00 -25.79
C VAL A 298 -19.37 -10.52 -26.45
N GLN A 299 -20.48 -10.46 -25.71
CA GLN A 299 -21.80 -10.66 -26.29
C GLN A 299 -22.32 -9.32 -26.84
N GLY A 300 -22.08 -9.07 -28.11
CA GLY A 300 -22.49 -7.83 -28.78
C GLY A 300 -23.99 -7.51 -28.65
N THR A 301 -24.82 -8.54 -28.46
CA THR A 301 -26.25 -8.40 -28.21
C THR A 301 -26.60 -7.64 -26.92
N ASN A 302 -25.66 -7.56 -25.97
CA ASN A 302 -25.85 -6.75 -24.77
C ASN A 302 -25.72 -5.25 -25.07
N TYR A 303 -24.88 -4.91 -26.03
CA TYR A 303 -24.52 -3.52 -26.35
C TYR A 303 -25.30 -2.98 -27.60
N TYR A 304 -25.60 -3.83 -28.54
CA TYR A 304 -26.19 -3.42 -29.81
C TYR A 304 -27.55 -4.05 -30.04
N SER A 305 -28.52 -3.22 -30.41
CA SER A 305 -29.86 -3.64 -30.75
C SER A 305 -30.03 -3.62 -32.29
N THR A 306 -30.25 -4.78 -32.90
CA THR A 306 -30.57 -4.91 -34.33
C THR A 306 -31.98 -4.38 -34.64
N THR A 307 -32.85 -4.21 -33.67
CA THR A 307 -34.20 -3.62 -33.85
C THR A 307 -34.13 -2.10 -34.00
N THR A 308 -33.25 -1.44 -33.26
CA THR A 308 -33.10 0.01 -33.30
C THR A 308 -31.87 0.46 -34.06
N ASN A 309 -30.93 -0.46 -34.39
CA ASN A 309 -29.64 -0.21 -35.02
C ASN A 309 -28.74 0.76 -34.21
N LYS A 310 -28.79 0.62 -32.89
CA LYS A 310 -28.08 1.50 -31.95
C LYS A 310 -27.22 0.72 -30.99
N PHE A 311 -26.07 1.28 -30.69
CA PHE A 311 -25.20 0.85 -29.63
C PHE A 311 -25.59 1.57 -28.33
N THR A 312 -25.68 0.84 -27.23
CA THR A 312 -25.91 1.40 -25.89
C THR A 312 -24.66 1.17 -25.04
N CYS A 313 -24.08 2.23 -24.50
CA CYS A 313 -22.98 2.15 -23.60
C CYS A 313 -23.42 1.53 -22.27
N LEU A 314 -22.86 0.39 -21.89
CA LEU A 314 -23.10 -0.25 -20.59
C LEU A 314 -22.01 0.09 -19.57
N ASP A 315 -20.95 0.77 -20.01
CA ASP A 315 -19.82 1.21 -19.21
C ASP A 315 -19.39 2.61 -19.62
N THR A 316 -18.49 3.21 -18.85
CA THR A 316 -17.84 4.47 -19.19
C THR A 316 -16.57 4.21 -19.99
N GLY A 317 -16.29 5.01 -20.98
CA GLY A 317 -15.05 4.90 -21.77
C GLY A 317 -15.22 5.32 -23.22
N ASP A 318 -14.17 5.12 -24.01
CA ASP A 318 -14.18 5.43 -25.41
C ASP A 318 -14.71 4.26 -26.23
N VAL A 319 -15.55 4.57 -27.21
CA VAL A 319 -16.12 3.59 -28.14
C VAL A 319 -15.65 3.92 -29.55
N TYR A 320 -14.94 2.98 -30.14
CA TYR A 320 -14.46 3.07 -31.51
C TYR A 320 -15.50 2.45 -32.44
N CYS A 321 -15.89 3.19 -33.44
CA CYS A 321 -16.80 2.72 -34.47
C CYS A 321 -16.09 2.77 -35.82
N ASP A 322 -15.83 1.60 -36.41
CA ASP A 322 -15.33 1.47 -37.78
C ASP A 322 -16.43 1.00 -38.70
N LEU A 323 -16.66 1.73 -39.77
CA LEU A 323 -17.64 1.41 -40.77
C LEU A 323 -16.96 1.13 -42.11
N LYS A 324 -17.19 -0.04 -42.69
CA LYS A 324 -16.88 -0.36 -44.08
C LYS A 324 -18.15 -0.39 -44.87
N ILE A 325 -18.18 0.32 -45.95
CA ILE A 325 -19.28 0.35 -46.92
C ILE A 325 -18.81 -0.14 -48.28
N ASP A 326 -19.52 -1.12 -48.80
CA ASP A 326 -19.41 -1.64 -50.16
C ASP A 326 -20.75 -1.48 -50.82
N GLY A 327 -20.85 -0.81 -51.95
CA GLY A 327 -22.13 -0.50 -52.53
C GLY A 327 -22.09 -0.02 -53.97
N ASN A 328 -23.25 0.31 -54.48
CA ASN A 328 -23.43 0.88 -55.80
C ASN A 328 -24.46 2.00 -55.78
N GLY A 329 -24.21 3.05 -56.51
CA GLY A 329 -25.09 4.21 -56.60
C GLY A 329 -24.93 4.94 -57.96
N PRO A 330 -25.72 5.98 -58.21
CA PRO A 330 -25.59 6.79 -59.38
C PRO A 330 -24.22 7.45 -59.54
N ALA A 331 -23.85 7.79 -60.75
CA ALA A 331 -22.63 8.58 -60.99
C ALA A 331 -22.76 9.94 -60.30
N SER A 332 -21.64 10.37 -59.65
CA SER A 332 -21.55 11.65 -58.93
C SER A 332 -22.50 11.75 -57.71
N ASN A 333 -22.59 10.69 -56.93
CA ASN A 333 -23.32 10.70 -55.64
C ASN A 333 -22.41 11.07 -54.48
N ASN A 334 -22.97 11.71 -53.48
CA ASN A 334 -22.30 11.93 -52.17
C ASN A 334 -23.00 11.11 -51.12
N ILE A 335 -22.23 10.45 -50.29
CA ILE A 335 -22.70 9.75 -49.09
C ILE A 335 -22.19 10.47 -47.87
N ASN A 336 -23.08 10.97 -47.05
CA ASN A 336 -22.74 11.53 -45.73
C ASN A 336 -22.86 10.42 -44.69
N ILE A 337 -21.80 10.20 -43.97
CA ILE A 337 -21.81 9.32 -42.81
C ILE A 337 -21.76 10.19 -41.55
N SER A 338 -22.80 10.06 -40.75
CA SER A 338 -22.91 10.81 -39.50
C SER A 338 -22.81 9.88 -38.31
N PHE A 339 -21.92 10.21 -37.38
CA PHE A 339 -21.77 9.56 -36.10
C PHE A 339 -22.51 10.39 -35.06
N ILE A 340 -23.43 9.73 -34.35
CA ILE A 340 -24.43 10.40 -33.51
C ILE A 340 -24.33 9.85 -32.10
N LYS A 341 -24.33 10.75 -31.12
CA LYS A 341 -24.35 10.44 -29.71
C LYS A 341 -25.56 11.07 -29.04
N ASN A 342 -26.40 10.26 -28.43
CA ASN A 342 -27.65 10.70 -27.79
C ASN A 342 -28.54 11.57 -28.71
N GLY A 343 -28.59 11.24 -29.99
CA GLY A 343 -29.39 11.99 -30.98
C GLY A 343 -28.73 13.28 -31.50
N THR A 344 -27.53 13.62 -31.03
CA THR A 344 -26.74 14.78 -31.50
C THR A 344 -25.63 14.31 -32.41
N VAL A 345 -25.47 14.92 -33.56
CA VAL A 345 -24.39 14.61 -34.49
C VAL A 345 -23.04 15.12 -33.93
N GLU A 346 -22.12 14.21 -33.65
CA GLU A 346 -20.76 14.57 -33.25
C GLU A 346 -19.81 14.80 -34.41
N PHE A 347 -19.96 13.94 -35.45
CA PHE A 347 -19.06 14.01 -36.60
C PHE A 347 -19.83 13.60 -37.88
N THR A 348 -19.56 14.28 -38.96
CA THR A 348 -20.07 13.90 -40.29
C THR A 348 -18.96 13.97 -41.32
N GLN A 349 -18.85 12.93 -42.14
CA GLN A 349 -17.96 12.91 -43.26
C GLN A 349 -18.74 12.70 -44.55
N THR A 350 -18.43 13.50 -45.57
CA THR A 350 -19.00 13.40 -46.89
C THR A 350 -18.01 12.68 -47.82
N ILE A 351 -18.45 11.63 -48.48
CA ILE A 351 -17.66 10.81 -49.39
C ILE A 351 -18.31 10.86 -50.77
N GLY A 352 -17.59 11.36 -51.77
CA GLY A 352 -18.01 11.33 -53.18
C GLY A 352 -17.85 9.94 -53.73
N VAL A 353 -18.91 9.38 -54.31
CA VAL A 353 -18.91 8.03 -54.90
C VAL A 353 -19.46 8.06 -56.34
N SER A 354 -19.07 7.08 -57.14
CA SER A 354 -19.54 6.97 -58.53
C SER A 354 -19.61 5.50 -58.92
N GLY A 355 -20.79 5.02 -59.29
CA GLY A 355 -21.00 3.61 -59.64
C GLY A 355 -20.77 2.69 -58.43
N GLY A 356 -20.05 1.60 -58.65
CA GLY A 356 -19.58 0.73 -57.54
C GLY A 356 -18.53 1.41 -56.70
N PHE A 357 -18.66 1.34 -55.38
CA PHE A 357 -17.73 1.98 -54.45
C PHE A 357 -17.46 1.09 -53.21
N THR A 358 -16.29 1.25 -52.67
CA THR A 358 -15.92 0.69 -51.35
C THR A 358 -15.09 1.73 -50.60
N PHE A 359 -15.46 2.00 -49.36
CA PHE A 359 -14.67 2.86 -48.45
C PHE A 359 -14.77 2.38 -47.02
N GLN A 360 -13.86 2.85 -46.21
CA GLN A 360 -13.85 2.63 -44.77
C GLN A 360 -13.69 3.98 -44.05
N ILE A 361 -14.40 4.14 -42.96
CA ILE A 361 -14.34 5.35 -42.14
C ILE A 361 -14.50 4.95 -40.67
N GLY A 362 -13.75 5.57 -39.81
CA GLY A 362 -13.83 5.38 -38.36
C GLY A 362 -14.10 6.66 -37.60
N HIS A 363 -14.70 6.54 -36.45
CA HIS A 363 -14.91 7.60 -35.49
C HIS A 363 -14.72 7.08 -34.08
N VAL A 364 -14.21 7.93 -33.19
CA VAL A 364 -14.07 7.64 -31.76
C VAL A 364 -15.06 8.50 -31.01
N PHE A 365 -16.06 7.86 -30.42
CA PHE A 365 -16.92 8.50 -29.45
C PHE A 365 -16.18 8.54 -28.12
N GLN A 366 -15.75 9.73 -27.73
CA GLN A 366 -15.00 9.91 -26.50
C GLN A 366 -15.91 10.13 -25.30
N ASN A 367 -15.43 9.75 -24.11
CA ASN A 367 -16.11 10.02 -22.85
C ASN A 367 -17.57 9.58 -22.82
N ASN A 368 -17.83 8.33 -23.15
CA ASN A 368 -19.19 7.79 -23.08
C ASN A 368 -19.51 7.33 -21.65
N PHE A 369 -20.77 7.41 -21.27
CA PHE A 369 -21.30 7.03 -19.98
C PHE A 369 -22.35 5.95 -20.10
N PHE A 370 -22.61 5.22 -19.02
CA PHE A 370 -23.65 4.23 -18.95
C PHE A 370 -24.99 4.79 -19.43
N GLY A 371 -25.67 4.05 -20.31
CA GLY A 371 -26.96 4.41 -20.89
C GLY A 371 -26.92 5.36 -22.09
N GLN A 372 -25.74 5.86 -22.48
CA GLN A 372 -25.65 6.66 -23.71
C GLN A 372 -25.84 5.80 -24.95
N VAL A 373 -26.45 6.39 -25.95
CA VAL A 373 -26.81 5.73 -27.19
C VAL A 373 -25.97 6.30 -28.34
N LEU A 374 -25.25 5.41 -29.05
CA LEU A 374 -24.43 5.75 -30.22
C LEU A 374 -25.08 5.15 -31.46
N GLU A 375 -24.99 5.89 -32.56
CA GLU A 375 -25.61 5.51 -33.82
C GLU A 375 -24.75 5.96 -35.00
N VAL A 376 -24.77 5.19 -36.07
CA VAL A 376 -24.22 5.58 -37.37
C VAL A 376 -25.33 5.71 -38.36
N GLN A 377 -25.40 6.87 -39.01
CA GLN A 377 -26.38 7.12 -40.07
C GLN A 377 -25.69 7.28 -41.43
N ILE A 378 -26.33 6.73 -42.43
CA ILE A 378 -25.95 6.83 -43.84
C ILE A 378 -26.97 7.69 -44.56
N SER A 379 -26.52 8.74 -45.20
CA SER A 379 -27.37 9.71 -45.94
C SER A 379 -26.78 9.92 -47.35
N PRO A 380 -27.12 9.07 -48.32
CA PRO A 380 -26.75 9.34 -49.68
C PRO A 380 -27.58 10.46 -50.30
N THR A 381 -27.00 11.28 -51.13
CA THR A 381 -27.71 12.32 -51.89
C THR A 381 -28.74 11.70 -52.83
N PHE A 382 -28.39 10.58 -53.46
CA PHE A 382 -29.30 9.80 -54.28
C PHE A 382 -29.32 8.34 -53.80
N SER A 383 -30.45 7.67 -54.06
CA SER A 383 -30.66 6.28 -53.66
C SER A 383 -29.43 5.38 -54.02
N SER A 384 -28.93 4.71 -53.02
CA SER A 384 -27.73 3.82 -53.15
C SER A 384 -27.98 2.49 -52.48
N THR A 385 -27.55 1.41 -53.11
CA THR A 385 -27.63 0.06 -52.53
C THR A 385 -26.33 -0.29 -51.86
N ILE A 386 -26.40 -0.63 -50.57
CA ILE A 386 -25.26 -1.12 -49.77
C ILE A 386 -25.24 -2.65 -49.85
N TYR A 387 -24.13 -3.22 -50.23
CA TYR A 387 -23.94 -4.67 -50.31
C TYR A 387 -23.51 -5.21 -48.93
N ASN A 388 -24.21 -6.23 -48.51
CA ASN A 388 -23.97 -6.86 -47.23
C ASN A 388 -23.64 -8.34 -47.35
N ALA A 389 -22.89 -8.90 -46.39
CA ALA A 389 -22.62 -10.31 -46.25
C ALA A 389 -22.35 -10.64 -44.79
N THR A 390 -22.86 -11.79 -44.31
CA THR A 390 -22.74 -12.23 -42.94
C THR A 390 -21.31 -12.52 -42.47
N ASP A 391 -20.41 -12.79 -43.43
CA ASP A 391 -18.99 -13.08 -43.16
C ASP A 391 -18.13 -11.79 -43.05
N GLY A 392 -18.74 -10.60 -43.16
CA GLY A 392 -18.03 -9.33 -43.13
C GLY A 392 -17.20 -9.04 -44.39
N SER A 393 -17.35 -9.83 -45.47
CA SER A 393 -16.62 -9.60 -46.72
C SER A 393 -17.05 -8.33 -47.45
N LYS A 394 -18.30 -7.91 -47.22
CA LYS A 394 -18.90 -6.71 -47.77
C LYS A 394 -18.97 -5.57 -46.74
N SER A 395 -20.13 -4.89 -46.62
CA SER A 395 -20.29 -3.82 -45.65
C SER A 395 -20.43 -4.37 -44.22
N TRP A 396 -19.87 -3.67 -43.30
CA TRP A 396 -19.96 -3.98 -41.88
C TRP A 396 -19.74 -2.73 -41.04
N ASN A 397 -20.27 -2.74 -39.82
CA ASN A 397 -19.93 -1.78 -38.78
C ASN A 397 -19.31 -2.54 -37.59
N ARG A 398 -18.08 -2.17 -37.25
CA ARG A 398 -17.36 -2.73 -36.10
C ARG A 398 -17.44 -1.76 -34.94
N TRP A 399 -17.91 -2.25 -33.86
CA TRP A 399 -17.87 -1.57 -32.58
C TRP A 399 -16.76 -2.18 -31.74
N SER A 400 -15.80 -1.36 -31.38
CA SER A 400 -14.72 -1.71 -30.47
C SER A 400 -14.78 -0.75 -29.30
N PHE A 401 -14.66 -1.26 -28.11
CA PHE A 401 -14.63 -0.42 -26.93
C PHE A 401 -13.59 -0.95 -25.97
N GLU A 402 -12.85 -0.04 -25.42
CA GLU A 402 -12.14 -0.28 -24.20
C GLU A 402 -13.22 -0.28 -23.14
N LEU A 403 -13.39 -1.39 -22.44
CA LEU A 403 -14.12 -1.38 -21.19
C LEU A 403 -13.32 -0.41 -20.33
N GLY A 404 -13.76 0.82 -20.29
CA GLY A 404 -13.40 1.70 -19.21
C GLY A 404 -13.69 0.87 -17.99
N SER A 405 -12.71 0.64 -17.18
CA SER A 405 -12.74 -0.23 -16.03
C SER A 405 -14.01 0.06 -15.23
N GLY A 406 -15.08 -0.61 -15.57
CA GLY A 406 -16.35 -0.41 -14.88
C GLY A 406 -16.26 -0.71 -13.40
N PHE A 407 -15.20 -1.47 -12.99
CA PHE A 407 -15.02 -1.84 -11.60
C PHE A 407 -13.54 -1.66 -11.21
N ILE A 408 -13.36 -1.04 -10.06
CA ILE A 408 -12.03 -0.72 -9.56
C ILE A 408 -11.13 -1.95 -9.36
N ASN A 409 -11.69 -3.13 -9.08
CA ASN A 409 -10.87 -4.33 -8.90
C ASN A 409 -10.11 -4.69 -10.17
N ASP A 410 -10.77 -4.66 -11.31
CA ASP A 410 -10.14 -4.92 -12.60
C ASP A 410 -9.16 -3.81 -12.98
N THR A 411 -9.49 -2.57 -12.62
CA THR A 411 -8.61 -1.42 -12.77
C THR A 411 -7.42 -1.51 -11.82
N LEU A 412 -7.65 -1.79 -10.55
CA LEU A 412 -6.60 -1.90 -9.55
C LEU A 412 -5.64 -3.06 -9.82
N ILE A 413 -6.07 -4.13 -10.49
CA ILE A 413 -5.16 -5.19 -10.94
C ILE A 413 -4.03 -4.60 -11.81
N GLY A 414 -4.36 -3.69 -12.72
CA GLY A 414 -3.37 -2.97 -13.51
C GLY A 414 -2.53 -1.97 -12.73
N TYR A 415 -3.08 -1.37 -11.68
CA TYR A 415 -2.41 -0.33 -10.89
C TYR A 415 -1.56 -0.84 -9.72
N LYS A 416 -1.76 -2.07 -9.27
CA LYS A 416 -1.09 -2.65 -8.10
C LYS A 416 0.44 -2.73 -8.25
N GLY A 417 0.92 -3.09 -9.42
CA GLY A 417 2.36 -3.29 -9.68
C GLY A 417 2.97 -4.46 -8.90
N ASP A 418 4.27 -4.61 -9.05
CA ASP A 418 5.06 -5.74 -8.51
C ASP A 418 5.93 -5.31 -7.31
N THR A 419 5.63 -4.19 -6.67
CA THR A 419 6.37 -3.74 -5.48
C THR A 419 6.25 -4.79 -4.37
N ASN A 420 7.38 -5.12 -3.76
CA ASN A 420 7.43 -6.04 -2.63
C ASN A 420 6.76 -5.44 -1.41
N GLN A 421 5.86 -6.20 -0.75
CA GLN A 421 5.09 -5.69 0.38
C GLN A 421 5.96 -5.37 1.60
N TRP A 422 7.02 -6.17 1.87
CA TRP A 422 7.93 -5.87 2.96
C TRP A 422 8.75 -4.60 2.71
N SER A 423 9.25 -4.41 1.48
CA SER A 423 10.02 -3.22 1.12
C SER A 423 9.20 -1.94 1.35
N PHE A 424 7.94 -1.92 0.90
CA PHE A 424 7.03 -0.81 1.16
C PHE A 424 6.73 -0.62 2.65
N PHE A 425 6.43 -1.71 3.38
CA PHE A 425 6.14 -1.64 4.82
C PHE A 425 7.34 -1.13 5.62
N LYS A 426 8.57 -1.56 5.25
CA LYS A 426 9.81 -1.07 5.83
C LYS A 426 9.96 0.44 5.65
N ASP A 427 9.60 0.98 4.49
CA ASP A 427 9.62 2.42 4.26
C ASP A 427 8.69 3.16 5.22
N ILE A 428 7.48 2.64 5.43
CA ILE A 428 6.53 3.25 6.39
C ILE A 428 7.08 3.19 7.81
N ILE A 429 7.69 2.07 8.22
CA ILE A 429 8.39 1.97 9.51
C ILE A 429 9.47 3.05 9.61
N THR A 430 10.28 3.19 8.57
CA THR A 430 11.37 4.17 8.51
C THR A 430 10.88 5.61 8.58
N MET A 431 9.81 5.95 7.87
CA MET A 431 9.30 7.32 7.84
C MET A 431 8.74 7.79 9.20
N PHE A 432 8.03 6.91 9.89
CA PHE A 432 7.36 7.24 11.15
C PHE A 432 8.11 6.76 12.39
N ASP A 433 9.29 6.17 12.22
CA ASP A 433 10.04 5.59 13.32
C ASP A 433 9.18 4.64 14.16
N PHE A 434 8.54 3.65 13.50
CA PHE A 434 7.61 2.74 14.14
C PHE A 434 8.28 1.70 15.01
N VAL A 435 7.72 1.48 16.18
CA VAL A 435 7.93 0.31 17.02
C VAL A 435 6.76 -0.64 16.82
N ILE A 436 7.05 -1.92 16.58
CA ILE A 436 6.06 -2.97 16.34
C ILE A 436 6.13 -3.96 17.49
N GLU A 437 5.01 -4.13 18.19
CA GLU A 437 4.90 -5.07 19.30
C GLU A 437 3.75 -6.05 19.04
N ALA A 438 3.95 -7.32 19.36
CA ALA A 438 2.88 -8.29 19.38
C ALA A 438 2.19 -8.28 20.75
N THR A 439 0.86 -8.37 20.78
CA THR A 439 0.16 -8.42 22.06
C THR A 439 0.39 -9.77 22.75
N PRO A 440 0.62 -9.79 24.07
CA PRO A 440 0.92 -11.03 24.78
C PRO A 440 -0.18 -12.11 24.72
N LEU A 441 -1.44 -11.68 24.57
CA LEU A 441 -2.59 -12.60 24.48
C LEU A 441 -2.82 -13.12 23.05
N ASN A 442 -2.48 -12.33 22.05
CA ASN A 442 -2.65 -12.69 20.65
C ASN A 442 -1.41 -12.28 19.86
N PRO A 443 -0.47 -13.19 19.63
CA PRO A 443 0.78 -12.87 18.93
C PRO A 443 0.61 -12.50 17.45
N LYS A 444 -0.58 -12.70 16.88
CA LYS A 444 -0.96 -12.21 15.56
C LYS A 444 -1.67 -10.85 15.57
N HIS A 445 -1.82 -10.25 16.73
CA HIS A 445 -2.30 -8.89 16.86
C HIS A 445 -1.12 -7.97 17.14
N LEU A 446 -0.79 -7.15 16.17
CA LEU A 446 0.32 -6.20 16.23
C LEU A 446 -0.19 -4.83 16.70
N VAL A 447 0.56 -4.21 17.58
CA VAL A 447 0.41 -2.80 17.94
C VAL A 447 1.60 -2.05 17.35
N ILE A 448 1.32 -1.09 16.50
CA ILE A 448 2.31 -0.28 15.80
C ILE A 448 2.20 1.16 16.31
N THR A 449 3.26 1.64 16.91
CA THR A 449 3.29 2.95 17.60
C THR A 449 4.53 3.73 17.16
N PRO A 450 4.43 5.03 16.82
CA PRO A 450 5.62 5.86 16.62
C PRO A 450 6.49 5.88 17.87
N TYR A 451 7.81 5.84 17.71
CA TYR A 451 8.76 5.81 18.84
C TYR A 451 8.50 6.96 19.82
N LYS A 452 8.22 8.16 19.34
CA LYS A 452 7.89 9.33 20.18
C LYS A 452 6.74 9.07 21.15
N ASP A 453 5.71 8.34 20.70
CA ASP A 453 4.49 8.06 21.47
C ASP A 453 4.69 6.81 22.34
N TRP A 454 5.37 5.79 21.79
CA TRP A 454 5.71 4.56 22.50
C TRP A 454 6.56 4.85 23.73
N ILE A 455 7.60 5.65 23.58
CA ILE A 455 8.52 5.96 24.65
C ILE A 455 7.86 6.84 25.74
N ALA A 456 6.89 7.66 25.38
CA ALA A 456 6.13 8.49 26.32
C ALA A 456 5.12 7.71 27.16
N SER A 457 4.76 6.49 26.74
CA SER A 457 3.76 5.65 27.41
C SER A 457 4.34 4.72 28.48
N GLY A 458 5.66 4.61 28.59
CA GLY A 458 6.34 3.72 29.53
C GLY A 458 6.15 4.11 31.00
N ALA A 459 6.10 3.11 31.87
CA ALA A 459 5.98 3.30 33.32
C ALA A 459 7.33 3.50 33.99
N LEU A 460 7.35 4.25 35.09
CA LEU A 460 8.54 4.38 35.94
C LEU A 460 8.62 3.19 36.91
N LYS A 461 9.72 2.44 36.85
CA LYS A 461 10.00 1.31 37.75
C LYS A 461 11.28 1.56 38.56
N ASP A 462 11.18 1.52 39.88
CA ASP A 462 12.35 1.67 40.76
C ASP A 462 12.99 0.29 41.00
N TRP A 463 14.21 0.12 40.52
CA TRP A 463 15.03 -1.08 40.71
C TRP A 463 16.24 -0.83 41.61
N THR A 464 16.24 0.23 42.37
CA THR A 464 17.35 0.58 43.26
C THR A 464 17.67 -0.55 44.26
N ASP A 465 16.66 -1.20 44.79
CA ASP A 465 16.81 -2.28 45.79
C ASP A 465 17.16 -3.65 45.14
N LYS A 466 17.15 -3.74 43.83
CA LYS A 466 17.41 -4.99 43.09
C LYS A 466 18.87 -5.14 42.66
N ILE A 467 19.70 -4.15 42.92
CA ILE A 467 21.11 -4.17 42.59
C ILE A 467 21.84 -5.12 43.54
N VAL A 468 22.59 -6.09 42.99
CA VAL A 468 23.32 -7.09 43.76
C VAL A 468 24.62 -6.52 44.34
N ASP A 469 25.32 -5.73 43.54
CA ASP A 469 26.54 -5.06 43.99
C ASP A 469 26.56 -3.59 43.52
N ASN A 470 27.40 -2.79 44.17
CA ASN A 470 27.53 -1.36 43.85
C ASN A 470 28.38 -1.08 42.60
N ASN A 471 28.77 -2.11 41.84
CA ASN A 471 29.70 -1.98 40.74
C ASN A 471 28.89 -1.75 39.42
N ILE A 472 28.74 -0.50 39.05
CA ILE A 472 28.10 -0.11 37.77
C ILE A 472 29.20 0.29 36.79
N LYS A 473 29.29 -0.38 35.67
CA LYS A 473 30.21 -0.03 34.59
C LYS A 473 29.54 0.88 33.59
N TYR A 474 30.03 2.10 33.49
CA TYR A 474 29.58 3.05 32.46
C TYR A 474 30.52 3.03 31.26
N LYS A 475 29.94 3.00 30.06
CA LYS A 475 30.68 3.08 28.79
C LYS A 475 30.02 4.13 27.89
N PRO A 476 30.80 4.96 27.19
CA PRO A 476 30.25 5.73 26.07
C PRO A 476 29.59 4.79 25.04
N ILE A 477 28.56 5.25 24.36
CA ILE A 477 28.02 4.48 23.25
C ILE A 477 29.04 4.51 22.11
N SER A 478 29.35 3.33 21.56
CA SER A 478 30.22 3.14 20.40
C SER A 478 29.41 2.89 19.14
N GLY A 479 30.00 3.10 17.96
CA GLY A 479 29.37 2.84 16.68
C GLY A 479 28.40 3.93 16.23
N LEU A 480 28.45 5.12 16.84
CA LEU A 480 27.62 6.25 16.42
C LEU A 480 28.16 6.85 15.12
N ALA A 481 27.24 7.14 14.19
CA ALA A 481 27.59 7.83 12.96
C ALA A 481 27.86 9.33 13.19
N LYS A 482 28.87 9.87 12.50
CA LYS A 482 29.16 11.30 12.52
C LYS A 482 28.02 12.14 11.93
N ARG A 483 27.39 11.62 10.89
CA ARG A 483 26.28 12.25 10.20
C ARG A 483 25.18 11.23 9.97
N THR A 484 23.95 11.67 10.04
CA THR A 484 22.79 10.87 9.64
C THR A 484 22.05 11.62 8.53
N ILE A 485 21.81 10.92 7.43
CA ILE A 485 21.11 11.45 6.26
C ILE A 485 19.71 10.85 6.24
N PHE A 486 18.72 11.71 6.27
CA PHE A 486 17.31 11.34 6.12
C PHE A 486 16.86 11.70 4.71
N LYS A 487 16.43 10.70 3.93
CA LYS A 487 16.07 10.94 2.54
C LYS A 487 14.97 9.99 2.06
N PHE A 488 14.20 10.46 1.09
CA PHE A 488 13.38 9.58 0.25
C PHE A 488 14.24 9.01 -0.90
N VAL A 489 13.81 7.87 -1.44
CA VAL A 489 14.40 7.35 -2.66
C VAL A 489 14.17 8.34 -3.80
N GLU A 490 15.18 8.48 -4.64
CA GLU A 490 15.08 9.26 -5.87
C GLU A 490 14.22 8.49 -6.90
N ASP A 491 13.27 9.18 -7.52
CA ASP A 491 12.45 8.61 -8.59
C ASP A 491 13.04 9.04 -9.93
N GLU A 492 13.81 8.16 -10.54
CA GLU A 492 14.51 8.44 -11.80
C GLU A 492 13.54 8.68 -12.96
N ASP A 493 12.29 8.24 -12.83
CA ASP A 493 11.24 8.45 -13.82
C ASP A 493 10.49 9.79 -13.63
N ASP A 494 10.69 10.48 -12.50
CA ASP A 494 10.08 11.79 -12.23
C ASP A 494 10.97 12.95 -12.69
N ASN A 495 10.91 13.24 -13.98
CA ASN A 495 11.67 14.33 -14.59
C ASN A 495 11.37 15.73 -14.00
N ILE A 496 10.26 15.94 -13.32
CA ILE A 496 9.93 17.24 -12.71
C ILE A 496 10.77 17.45 -11.47
N THR A 497 10.78 16.47 -10.57
CA THR A 497 11.61 16.52 -9.35
C THR A 497 13.08 16.63 -9.72
N ILE A 498 13.56 15.79 -10.67
CA ILE A 498 14.93 15.81 -11.16
C ILE A 498 15.29 17.19 -11.77
N ALA A 499 14.44 17.76 -12.60
CA ALA A 499 14.69 19.06 -13.23
C ALA A 499 14.81 20.22 -12.20
N HIS A 500 14.20 20.09 -11.04
CA HIS A 500 14.34 21.05 -9.96
C HIS A 500 15.56 20.82 -9.07
N GLU A 501 15.97 19.57 -8.89
CA GLU A 501 17.11 19.20 -8.05
C GLU A 501 18.46 19.48 -8.72
N HIS A 502 18.64 19.06 -9.96
CA HIS A 502 19.91 19.08 -10.68
C HIS A 502 20.53 20.48 -10.85
N PRO A 503 19.78 21.57 -11.17
CA PRO A 503 20.38 22.87 -11.37
C PRO A 503 21.00 23.49 -10.12
N ASN A 504 20.56 23.03 -8.93
CA ASN A 504 20.90 23.64 -7.66
C ASN A 504 21.79 22.74 -6.79
N ASP A 505 22.13 21.53 -7.25
CA ASP A 505 22.92 20.53 -6.52
C ASP A 505 22.36 20.23 -5.11
N TRP A 506 21.05 20.13 -4.98
CA TRP A 506 20.36 19.78 -3.75
C TRP A 506 19.24 18.78 -4.01
N ARG A 507 18.76 18.14 -2.96
CA ARG A 507 17.72 17.11 -3.04
C ARG A 507 16.46 17.53 -2.29
N TYR A 508 15.33 17.31 -2.92
CA TYR A 508 14.02 17.59 -2.35
C TYR A 508 13.72 16.69 -1.15
N SER A 509 13.24 17.30 -0.05
CA SER A 509 12.88 16.58 1.17
C SER A 509 14.02 15.82 1.84
N HIS A 510 15.25 16.19 1.58
CA HIS A 510 16.45 15.63 2.20
C HIS A 510 16.84 16.44 3.44
N ASP A 511 17.28 15.74 4.49
CA ASP A 511 17.87 16.39 5.66
C ASP A 511 19.18 15.70 6.07
N GLU A 512 20.18 16.48 6.39
CA GLU A 512 21.48 15.98 6.86
C GLU A 512 21.75 16.53 8.26
N ILE A 513 21.77 15.63 9.23
CA ILE A 513 22.02 15.96 10.63
C ILE A 513 23.47 15.68 10.97
N LYS A 514 24.20 16.70 11.35
CA LYS A 514 25.54 16.54 11.95
C LYS A 514 25.36 16.20 13.42
N ASN A 515 25.63 14.96 13.77
CA ASN A 515 25.40 14.48 15.12
C ASN A 515 26.48 14.94 16.11
N ILE A 516 27.71 14.53 15.87
CA ILE A 516 28.87 14.81 16.73
C ILE A 516 30.17 14.78 15.91
N GLU A 517 31.21 15.42 16.42
CA GLU A 517 32.57 15.22 15.90
C GLU A 517 33.16 13.99 16.61
N ILE A 518 33.32 12.91 15.90
CA ILE A 518 33.95 11.66 16.35
C ILE A 518 35.12 11.31 15.46
N PHE A 519 35.98 10.39 15.95
CA PHE A 519 37.15 9.98 15.19
C PHE A 519 36.85 9.19 13.93
N ASP A 520 35.73 8.45 13.93
CA ASP A 520 35.25 7.70 12.77
C ASP A 520 34.33 8.57 11.91
N ASN A 521 34.42 8.37 10.60
CA ASN A 521 33.68 9.18 9.63
C ASN A 521 32.40 8.50 9.10
N ASP A 522 31.86 7.56 9.83
CA ASP A 522 30.68 6.81 9.38
C ASP A 522 29.47 7.73 9.17
N VAL A 523 28.78 7.45 8.09
CA VAL A 523 27.51 8.09 7.72
C VAL A 523 26.40 7.05 7.82
N ALA A 524 25.38 7.33 8.61
CA ALA A 524 24.18 6.55 8.65
C ALA A 524 23.15 7.13 7.66
N GLU A 525 22.44 6.28 6.96
CA GLU A 525 21.37 6.68 6.07
C GLU A 525 20.03 6.10 6.56
N VAL A 526 19.06 6.98 6.74
CA VAL A 526 17.66 6.66 6.98
C VAL A 526 16.93 6.95 5.68
N ALA A 527 16.77 5.95 4.85
CA ALA A 527 16.29 6.11 3.49
C ALA A 527 15.11 5.17 3.20
N THR A 528 14.18 5.65 2.40
CA THR A 528 13.13 4.82 1.79
C THR A 528 13.67 4.13 0.53
N ASN A 529 13.01 3.05 0.10
CA ASN A 529 13.36 2.31 -1.11
C ASN A 529 12.28 2.38 -2.19
N GLU A 530 11.01 2.44 -1.77
CA GLU A 530 9.84 2.41 -2.65
C GLU A 530 9.05 3.72 -2.63
N VAL A 531 9.17 4.51 -1.55
CA VAL A 531 8.43 5.76 -1.40
C VAL A 531 9.34 6.94 -1.70
N ALA A 532 8.92 7.78 -2.66
CA ALA A 532 9.63 8.99 -3.06
C ALA A 532 8.93 10.26 -2.60
N ALA A 533 9.67 11.35 -2.50
CA ALA A 533 9.14 12.67 -2.22
C ALA A 533 8.24 13.15 -3.35
N THR A 534 7.25 13.98 -3.04
CA THR A 534 6.33 14.55 -4.02
C THR A 534 6.48 16.05 -4.09
N TYR A 535 6.73 16.56 -5.28
CA TYR A 535 6.75 17.98 -5.55
C TYR A 535 5.31 18.53 -5.58
N VAL A 536 5.03 19.53 -4.76
CA VAL A 536 3.72 20.19 -4.72
C VAL A 536 3.94 21.67 -5.03
N ALA A 537 3.33 22.16 -6.08
CA ALA A 537 3.53 23.52 -6.55
C ALA A 537 2.22 24.23 -6.92
N PRO A 538 2.22 25.56 -6.97
CA PRO A 538 1.08 26.31 -7.46
C PRO A 538 0.96 26.15 -8.98
N ALA A 539 -0.24 25.85 -9.43
CA ALA A 539 -0.66 25.84 -10.82
C ALA A 539 -1.70 26.94 -11.07
N TYR A 540 -2.04 27.20 -12.33
CA TYR A 540 -3.10 28.14 -12.72
C TYR A 540 -2.99 29.51 -12.04
N ASN A 541 -1.91 30.22 -12.31
CA ASN A 541 -1.58 31.53 -11.70
C ASN A 541 -1.43 31.52 -10.17
N GLY A 542 -1.04 30.41 -9.58
CA GLY A 542 -0.82 30.30 -8.15
C GLY A 542 -2.08 30.06 -7.32
N ASN A 543 -3.24 29.86 -7.96
CA ASN A 543 -4.51 29.69 -7.25
C ASN A 543 -4.78 28.27 -6.78
N VAL A 544 -4.13 27.28 -7.39
CA VAL A 544 -4.34 25.84 -7.10
C VAL A 544 -3.00 25.19 -6.79
N TRP A 545 -2.88 24.61 -5.61
CA TRP A 545 -1.67 23.87 -5.21
C TRP A 545 -1.93 22.37 -5.38
N ILE A 546 -1.24 21.76 -6.31
CA ILE A 546 -1.42 20.35 -6.68
C ILE A 546 -0.09 19.61 -6.68
N PRO A 547 -0.10 18.28 -6.44
CA PRO A 547 1.05 17.43 -6.64
C PRO A 547 1.40 17.30 -8.12
N PHE A 548 2.69 17.31 -8.42
CA PHE A 548 3.23 17.06 -9.74
C PHE A 548 4.01 15.76 -9.72
N ILE A 549 3.59 14.81 -10.53
CA ILE A 549 4.24 13.51 -10.70
C ILE A 549 4.33 13.27 -12.19
N ARG A 550 5.54 13.04 -12.72
CA ARG A 550 5.71 12.80 -14.14
C ARG A 550 6.27 11.40 -14.38
N ALA A 551 5.58 10.63 -15.19
CA ALA A 551 6.13 9.40 -15.74
C ALA A 551 6.82 9.69 -17.07
N ALA A 552 8.03 9.14 -17.26
CA ALA A 552 8.81 9.29 -18.49
C ALA A 552 8.04 8.77 -19.71
N ASP A 553 7.29 7.69 -19.55
CA ASP A 553 6.59 6.97 -20.62
C ASP A 553 5.05 7.05 -20.51
N TYR A 554 4.52 8.16 -19.98
CA TYR A 554 3.07 8.36 -19.97
C TYR A 554 2.49 8.24 -21.41
N PRO A 555 1.41 7.50 -21.67
CA PRO A 555 0.58 6.74 -20.72
C PRO A 555 0.89 5.23 -20.61
N LYS A 556 2.00 4.74 -21.20
CA LYS A 556 2.18 3.31 -21.49
C LYS A 556 2.79 2.46 -20.38
N ASN A 557 3.79 2.96 -19.69
CA ASN A 557 4.46 2.24 -18.61
C ASN A 557 4.65 3.17 -17.42
N TRP A 558 4.00 2.83 -16.32
CA TRP A 558 4.04 3.61 -15.13
C TRP A 558 4.82 2.87 -14.04
N GLN A 559 6.05 3.27 -13.81
CA GLN A 559 6.93 2.64 -12.81
C GLN A 559 7.44 3.62 -11.75
N ASN A 560 6.78 4.76 -11.60
CA ASN A 560 7.15 5.73 -10.59
C ASN A 560 7.15 5.12 -9.19
N LYS A 561 8.01 5.63 -8.34
CA LYS A 561 8.01 5.31 -6.91
C LYS A 561 6.70 5.74 -6.25
N TRP A 562 6.34 5.13 -5.14
CA TRP A 562 5.12 5.43 -4.39
C TRP A 562 5.12 6.87 -3.88
N ARG A 563 3.94 7.51 -3.92
CA ARG A 563 3.71 8.84 -3.35
C ARG A 563 2.70 8.72 -2.22
N ILE A 564 2.96 9.39 -1.12
CA ILE A 564 2.07 9.44 0.03
C ILE A 564 1.77 10.90 0.35
N LEU A 565 0.50 11.23 0.50
CA LEU A 565 0.04 12.60 0.65
C LEU A 565 -1.06 12.69 1.71
N TYR A 566 -1.17 13.86 2.33
CA TYR A 566 -2.28 14.20 3.22
C TYR A 566 -3.51 14.65 2.43
N ASP A 567 -4.66 14.10 2.77
CA ASP A 567 -5.96 14.62 2.39
C ASP A 567 -6.26 15.88 3.23
N ASN A 568 -6.24 17.02 2.60
CA ASN A 568 -6.56 18.31 3.20
C ASN A 568 -8.02 18.75 2.93
N GLY A 569 -8.86 17.84 2.42
CA GLY A 569 -10.25 18.11 2.11
C GLY A 569 -10.43 19.04 0.90
N ILE A 570 -11.65 19.51 0.77
CA ILE A 570 -12.01 20.42 -0.32
C ILE A 570 -11.57 21.85 0.02
N VAL A 571 -10.86 22.46 -0.90
CA VAL A 571 -10.43 23.86 -0.80
C VAL A 571 -10.93 24.69 -1.99
N ASN A 572 -11.18 25.99 -1.78
CA ASN A 572 -11.64 26.89 -2.83
C ASN A 572 -10.46 27.34 -3.70
N THR A 573 -10.70 27.43 -5.00
CA THR A 573 -9.77 28.01 -5.96
C THR A 573 -9.98 29.52 -6.00
N SER A 574 -9.21 30.29 -5.28
CA SER A 574 -9.35 31.76 -5.17
C SER A 574 -9.43 32.48 -6.54
N GLY A 575 -10.63 32.54 -7.14
CA GLY A 575 -10.86 33.28 -8.39
C GLY A 575 -10.58 32.53 -9.71
N THR A 576 -10.20 31.24 -9.67
CA THR A 576 -10.04 30.42 -10.87
C THR A 576 -11.27 29.54 -11.05
N THR A 577 -11.98 29.69 -12.12
CA THR A 577 -13.09 28.80 -12.47
C THR A 577 -12.52 27.52 -13.07
N MET A 578 -12.73 26.39 -12.43
CA MET A 578 -12.41 25.08 -12.99
C MET A 578 -13.52 24.71 -13.99
N THR A 579 -13.31 25.01 -15.25
CA THR A 579 -14.14 24.45 -16.33
C THR A 579 -13.51 23.14 -16.75
N ALA A 580 -13.84 22.06 -16.04
CA ALA A 580 -13.41 20.75 -16.47
C ALA A 580 -14.29 20.28 -17.64
N GLY A 581 -13.70 19.57 -18.58
CA GLY A 581 -14.38 18.99 -19.75
C GLY A 581 -15.38 17.87 -19.44
N LEU A 582 -15.68 17.68 -18.17
CA LEU A 582 -16.74 16.80 -17.70
C LEU A 582 -17.98 17.66 -17.45
N PRO A 583 -18.97 17.66 -18.36
CA PRO A 583 -20.16 18.50 -18.24
C PRO A 583 -20.88 18.26 -16.91
N GLY A 584 -20.94 19.27 -16.07
CA GLY A 584 -21.78 19.27 -14.87
C GLY A 584 -21.07 19.01 -13.53
N VAL A 585 -19.81 18.56 -13.48
CA VAL A 585 -19.17 18.15 -12.22
C VAL A 585 -18.25 19.20 -11.63
N PHE A 586 -17.43 19.83 -12.43
CA PHE A 586 -16.39 20.76 -11.95
C PHE A 586 -16.71 22.24 -12.20
N SER A 587 -17.97 22.60 -12.25
CA SER A 587 -18.36 24.04 -12.26
C SER A 587 -18.14 24.74 -10.91
N SER A 588 -17.53 24.04 -9.93
CA SER A 588 -17.27 24.59 -8.61
C SER A 588 -15.87 25.20 -8.53
N ASN A 589 -15.75 26.32 -7.85
CA ASN A 589 -14.47 26.97 -7.52
C ASN A 589 -13.74 26.20 -6.40
N SER A 590 -13.75 24.88 -6.41
CA SER A 590 -13.17 24.05 -5.36
C SER A 590 -12.61 22.74 -5.90
N TYR A 591 -11.59 22.21 -5.22
CA TYR A 591 -10.97 20.93 -5.56
C TYR A 591 -10.56 20.16 -4.31
N LEU A 592 -10.40 18.85 -4.42
CA LEU A 592 -9.83 18.02 -3.37
C LEU A 592 -8.31 18.22 -3.35
N LYS A 593 -7.80 18.81 -2.26
CA LYS A 593 -6.38 19.15 -2.09
C LYS A 593 -5.64 18.03 -1.40
N PHE A 594 -4.78 17.35 -2.13
CA PHE A 594 -3.73 16.53 -1.55
C PHE A 594 -2.42 17.29 -1.50
N SER A 595 -1.65 17.10 -0.44
CA SER A 595 -0.39 17.81 -0.23
C SER A 595 0.55 17.04 0.67
N THR A 596 1.83 17.41 0.66
CA THR A 596 2.84 16.89 1.57
C THR A 596 2.72 17.46 2.99
N LYS A 597 1.84 18.42 3.23
CA LYS A 597 1.61 19.06 4.54
C LYS A 597 0.15 19.02 4.93
N MET A 598 -0.13 18.71 6.20
CA MET A 598 -1.46 18.88 6.79
C MET A 598 -1.83 20.34 6.92
N ASN A 599 -3.07 20.70 6.60
CA ASN A 599 -3.60 22.04 6.83
C ASN A 599 -4.13 22.22 8.27
N THR A 600 -4.40 21.13 8.97
CA THR A 600 -4.89 21.13 10.36
C THR A 600 -3.75 20.92 11.35
N ALA A 601 -3.90 21.43 12.58
CA ALA A 601 -2.92 21.15 13.63
C ALA A 601 -2.79 19.64 13.88
N PRO A 602 -1.57 19.10 14.02
CA PRO A 602 -0.29 19.77 14.28
C PRO A 602 0.47 20.28 13.04
N ASN A 603 -0.12 20.33 11.87
CA ASN A 603 0.51 20.79 10.62
C ASN A 603 1.76 19.98 10.23
N VAL A 604 1.70 18.68 10.37
CA VAL A 604 2.79 17.76 10.01
C VAL A 604 3.11 17.91 8.54
N SER A 605 4.40 18.03 8.23
CA SER A 605 4.91 17.96 6.87
C SER A 605 5.44 16.56 6.58
N TYR A 606 4.97 15.95 5.50
CA TYR A 606 5.42 14.66 5.02
C TYR A 606 6.71 14.78 4.20
N ASN A 607 7.71 15.46 4.80
CA ASN A 607 9.04 15.65 4.24
C ASN A 607 10.05 15.54 5.37
N PHE A 608 11.23 14.99 5.10
CA PHE A 608 12.28 14.93 6.11
C PHE A 608 12.87 16.31 6.38
N GLY A 609 13.12 17.09 5.34
CA GLY A 609 13.79 18.37 5.42
C GLY A 609 13.16 19.45 4.56
N VAL A 610 13.97 20.22 3.89
CA VAL A 610 13.59 21.42 3.13
C VAL A 610 12.68 21.06 1.95
N VAL A 611 11.66 21.88 1.72
CA VAL A 611 10.77 21.79 0.56
C VAL A 611 11.11 22.91 -0.41
N HIS A 612 11.15 22.60 -1.68
CA HIS A 612 11.65 23.46 -2.74
C HIS A 612 11.09 24.89 -2.79
N TYR A 613 9.81 25.05 -2.52
CA TYR A 613 9.13 26.30 -2.81
C TYR A 613 9.42 27.42 -1.80
N ASP A 614 9.94 27.07 -0.65
CA ASP A 614 10.25 28.04 0.40
C ASP A 614 11.58 27.70 1.07
N TYR A 615 12.65 28.11 0.44
CA TYR A 615 14.01 27.98 0.99
C TYR A 615 14.19 28.62 2.36
N SER A 616 13.24 29.44 2.80
CA SER A 616 13.34 30.19 4.04
C SER A 616 12.82 29.44 5.25
N SER A 617 12.07 28.35 5.06
CA SER A 617 11.43 27.65 6.16
C SER A 617 11.66 26.14 6.10
N ALA A 618 12.66 25.63 6.82
CA ALA A 618 12.61 24.27 7.32
C ALA A 618 11.29 24.13 8.07
N TYR A 619 10.43 23.18 7.67
CA TYR A 619 9.18 22.93 8.41
C TYR A 619 9.54 22.47 9.82
N LEU A 620 9.14 23.25 10.82
CA LEU A 620 9.31 22.90 12.23
C LEU A 620 8.70 21.51 12.56
N ASN A 621 7.73 21.07 11.76
CA ASN A 621 6.99 19.83 11.91
C ASN A 621 7.27 18.84 10.76
N SER A 622 8.54 18.74 10.34
CA SER A 622 8.99 17.71 9.39
C SER A 622 8.91 16.30 10.00
N LEU A 623 9.01 15.25 9.18
CA LEU A 623 9.11 13.86 9.66
C LEU A 623 10.25 13.70 10.64
N TYR A 624 11.43 14.31 10.34
CA TYR A 624 12.55 14.29 11.26
C TYR A 624 12.18 14.92 12.60
N ASN A 625 11.69 16.15 12.63
CA ASN A 625 11.41 16.88 13.86
C ASN A 625 10.34 16.24 14.74
N ILE A 626 9.33 15.61 14.12
CA ILE A 626 8.24 15.00 14.86
C ILE A 626 8.55 13.58 15.32
N TYR A 627 9.09 12.74 14.43
CA TYR A 627 9.22 11.31 14.73
C TYR A 627 10.63 10.92 15.15
N TRP A 628 11.67 11.49 14.53
CA TRP A 628 13.05 11.09 14.74
C TRP A 628 13.82 11.92 15.75
N PHE A 629 13.49 13.19 15.93
CA PHE A 629 14.26 14.13 16.76
C PHE A 629 14.49 13.59 18.18
N LYS A 630 13.44 13.07 18.83
CA LYS A 630 13.54 12.57 20.20
C LYS A 630 14.48 11.39 20.32
N TYR A 631 14.42 10.47 19.38
CA TYR A 631 15.34 9.34 19.35
C TYR A 631 16.78 9.77 19.11
N MET A 632 17.02 10.66 18.15
CA MET A 632 18.34 11.18 17.83
C MET A 632 18.93 11.98 18.97
N ASP A 633 18.12 12.79 19.65
CA ASP A 633 18.54 13.55 20.83
C ASP A 633 18.94 12.64 21.99
N GLU A 634 18.17 11.58 22.24
CA GLU A 634 18.52 10.59 23.28
C GLU A 634 19.80 9.83 22.92
N LEU A 635 19.98 9.42 21.66
CA LEU A 635 21.13 8.63 21.22
C LEU A 635 22.44 9.42 21.23
N TYR A 636 22.40 10.64 20.69
CA TYR A 636 23.60 11.48 20.48
C TYR A 636 23.86 12.49 21.59
N HIS A 637 23.06 12.47 22.66
CA HIS A 637 23.32 13.39 23.77
C HIS A 637 24.67 13.12 24.43
N PRO A 638 25.48 14.15 24.72
CA PRO A 638 26.82 13.96 25.29
C PRO A 638 26.87 13.18 26.62
N ASP A 639 25.77 13.17 27.39
CA ASP A 639 25.68 12.45 28.65
C ASP A 639 25.16 11.02 28.51
N THR A 640 24.79 10.59 27.32
CA THR A 640 24.27 9.24 27.09
C THR A 640 25.39 8.22 27.22
N ARG A 641 25.17 7.21 28.05
CA ARG A 641 26.08 6.14 28.39
C ARG A 641 25.32 4.81 28.43
N THR A 642 25.98 3.73 28.10
CA THR A 642 25.51 2.41 28.54
C THR A 642 25.99 2.15 29.97
N ALA A 643 25.15 1.51 30.76
CA ALA A 643 25.45 1.09 32.12
C ALA A 643 25.24 -0.42 32.25
N GLU A 644 26.29 -1.14 32.59
CA GLU A 644 26.25 -2.59 32.88
C GLU A 644 26.21 -2.80 34.38
N LEU A 645 25.26 -3.61 34.85
CA LEU A 645 25.14 -3.94 36.27
C LEU A 645 24.54 -5.34 36.48
N LEU A 646 24.67 -5.84 37.69
CA LEU A 646 24.12 -7.10 38.15
C LEU A 646 22.90 -6.84 39.02
N VAL A 647 21.79 -7.50 38.73
CA VAL A 647 20.52 -7.34 39.42
C VAL A 647 19.89 -8.68 39.77
N TYR A 648 19.11 -8.69 40.83
CA TYR A 648 18.23 -9.80 41.16
C TYR A 648 16.78 -9.42 40.74
N LEU A 649 16.30 -10.01 39.66
CA LEU A 649 14.98 -9.77 39.13
C LEU A 649 14.05 -10.95 39.43
N THR A 650 12.86 -10.65 39.89
CA THR A 650 11.83 -11.66 40.08
C THR A 650 11.12 -11.96 38.77
N THR A 651 10.42 -13.10 38.70
CA THR A 651 9.54 -13.44 37.57
C THR A 651 8.51 -12.35 37.29
N GLU A 652 7.97 -11.74 38.32
CA GLU A 652 7.00 -10.65 38.21
C GLU A 652 7.61 -9.41 37.54
N ASP A 653 8.88 -9.09 37.85
CA ASP A 653 9.57 -7.96 37.24
C ASP A 653 9.70 -8.14 35.74
N ILE A 654 10.03 -9.35 35.29
CA ILE A 654 10.20 -9.68 33.87
C ILE A 654 8.83 -9.74 33.16
N ALA A 655 7.85 -10.41 33.76
CA ALA A 655 6.54 -10.56 33.16
C ALA A 655 5.78 -9.23 32.97
N LYS A 656 6.08 -8.23 33.80
CA LYS A 656 5.48 -6.88 33.74
C LYS A 656 6.38 -5.85 33.04
N LEU A 657 7.56 -6.25 32.60
CA LEU A 657 8.46 -5.33 31.94
C LEU A 657 7.97 -5.03 30.52
N GLN A 658 8.00 -3.75 30.19
CA GLN A 658 7.88 -3.27 28.82
C GLN A 658 9.16 -2.51 28.46
N PHE A 659 9.64 -2.62 27.22
CA PHE A 659 10.92 -2.00 26.85
C PHE A 659 10.88 -0.47 26.80
N ASN A 660 9.69 0.12 26.78
CA ASN A 660 9.49 1.57 26.95
C ASN A 660 9.47 2.03 28.41
N ASP A 661 9.54 1.09 29.37
CA ASP A 661 9.61 1.46 30.78
C ASP A 661 10.89 2.23 31.11
N VAL A 662 10.75 3.16 32.03
CA VAL A 662 11.88 3.91 32.58
C VAL A 662 12.32 3.26 33.88
N ILE A 663 13.54 2.75 33.91
CA ILE A 663 14.12 2.14 35.08
C ILE A 663 14.84 3.21 35.91
N MET A 664 14.42 3.39 37.14
CA MET A 664 15.09 4.27 38.09
C MET A 664 16.04 3.47 38.98
N ILE A 665 17.29 3.93 39.02
CA ILE A 665 18.33 3.40 39.91
C ILE A 665 18.99 4.58 40.61
N ARG A 666 18.82 4.69 41.93
CA ARG A 666 19.42 5.76 42.76
C ARG A 666 19.20 7.16 42.17
N SER A 667 18.00 7.53 41.87
CA SER A 667 17.65 8.82 41.27
C SER A 667 18.11 9.09 39.84
N ARG A 668 18.71 8.13 39.18
CA ARG A 668 19.00 8.20 37.72
C ARG A 668 18.01 7.37 36.93
N ARG A 669 17.65 7.84 35.77
CA ARG A 669 16.69 7.20 34.85
C ARG A 669 17.45 6.53 33.72
N PHE A 670 16.97 5.34 33.36
CA PHE A 670 17.57 4.50 32.33
C PHE A 670 16.49 3.83 31.48
N ARG A 671 16.85 3.47 30.27
CA ARG A 671 16.11 2.52 29.46
C ARG A 671 16.79 1.17 29.46
N VAL A 672 16.02 0.13 29.32
CA VAL A 672 16.56 -1.22 29.13
C VAL A 672 17.10 -1.34 27.72
N LYS A 673 18.38 -1.75 27.60
CA LYS A 673 18.98 -2.17 26.34
C LYS A 673 18.92 -3.68 26.20
N THR A 674 19.46 -4.39 27.20
CA THR A 674 19.49 -5.85 27.19
C THR A 674 19.38 -6.39 28.61
N ILE A 675 18.61 -7.45 28.77
CA ILE A 675 18.51 -8.23 30.00
C ILE A 675 18.90 -9.67 29.69
N ASN A 676 20.01 -10.11 30.30
CA ASN A 676 20.32 -11.54 30.32
C ASN A 676 19.71 -12.11 31.62
N TYR A 677 18.43 -12.47 31.53
CA TYR A 677 17.65 -12.95 32.67
C TYR A 677 18.02 -14.38 33.05
N ARG A 678 18.20 -14.63 34.35
CA ARG A 678 18.35 -15.94 34.94
C ARG A 678 17.32 -16.13 36.05
N ALA A 679 16.49 -17.13 35.92
CA ALA A 679 15.45 -17.44 36.89
C ALA A 679 16.08 -17.76 38.26
N ASN A 680 15.65 -17.07 39.32
CA ASN A 680 16.14 -17.24 40.69
C ASN A 680 17.67 -17.04 40.87
N ASP A 681 18.34 -16.34 39.94
CA ASP A 681 19.75 -16.07 39.97
C ASP A 681 20.01 -14.62 39.57
N ILE A 682 21.30 -14.24 39.68
CA ILE A 682 21.77 -12.91 39.31
C ILE A 682 21.69 -12.73 37.81
N SER A 683 20.97 -11.73 37.37
CA SER A 683 20.82 -11.36 35.97
C SER A 683 21.76 -10.20 35.62
N LYS A 684 22.26 -10.21 34.38
CA LYS A 684 23.05 -9.10 33.85
C LYS A 684 22.13 -8.14 33.12
N LEU A 685 22.22 -6.87 33.47
CA LEU A 685 21.40 -5.80 32.89
C LEU A 685 22.30 -4.79 32.19
N GLU A 686 21.98 -4.47 30.94
CA GLU A 686 22.56 -3.36 30.19
C GLU A 686 21.49 -2.31 29.96
N LEU A 687 21.76 -1.10 30.40
CA LEU A 687 20.87 0.05 30.36
C LEU A 687 21.48 1.19 29.54
N ILE A 688 20.64 2.09 29.08
CA ILE A 688 21.03 3.38 28.48
C ILE A 688 20.56 4.50 29.40
N THR A 689 21.45 5.44 29.73
CA THR A 689 21.09 6.61 30.55
C THR A 689 20.17 7.54 29.79
N ILE A 690 19.11 8.02 30.47
CA ILE A 690 18.22 9.03 29.96
C ILE A 690 18.43 10.32 30.76
N LYS A 691 18.65 11.43 30.08
CA LYS A 691 18.96 12.68 30.76
C LYS A 691 17.74 13.44 31.26
N HIS A 692 16.71 13.54 30.47
CA HIS A 692 15.52 14.33 30.77
C HIS A 692 14.25 13.65 30.29
N LEU A 693 13.38 13.38 31.22
CA LEU A 693 11.95 13.19 30.98
C LEU A 693 11.22 14.33 31.67
#